data_6d6ab7317e071dcb7304e539dee3a82b
#
_entry.id   6d6ab7317e071dcb7304e539dee3a82b
#
_cell.length_a   1.000
_cell.length_b   1.000
_cell.length_c   1.000
_cell.angle_alpha   90.00
_cell.angle_beta   90.00
_cell.angle_gamma   90.00
#
_symmetry.space_group_name_H-M   'P 1'
#
loop_
_entity.id
_entity.type
_entity.pdbx_description
1 polymer ?
#
loop_
_entity_poly.entity_id
_entity_poly.type
_entity_poly.pdbx_seq_one_letter_code
_entity_poly.pdbx_strand_id
1 'polypeptide(L)'
;MRFTLSWLKQFLDTNASLEKIAHTLTMTGLEVEDIEDKAKSLASFEVAEILETTAHPDADKLKVCKVQTKSAIVQIVCGAANARAGIKVVLAKVGTLIPNGNFKIKESKIRGVDSFGMMCSYDELGLGKDSDGIIELHEDAVIGDPAASYLGVDDPVIHINITPNRADALGCYGIARDLAASEIGQLKTLDIPSIKESFETSYSLAVKDDKACPLFALREIKGLENKESPLWLKNLLENIGIGSISPVVDVTNYISFSFGQPMHAYDAGKIDGGLTIDTSTSEGTFIALNGKEYVAKNGDIVIKDNKDIHCLGGIIGGQNSSCNENTTSILLEAASFSSDYIAKTGRRIMVDTDSRYRFERNVDREFTLKALDLATHLIMDICGGAASNVKVVGTPTVPAKKIDFPLDFLKLKTNISLDAKQISSVLQKLGFTCVDKGELIEITIPSWRYDVSIKEDIVEEIVRIYGYDNIPEVILPFANTSKIIPSDQRRLSDIKRLLASSGYTEVVTWSFMDSNKAQHFAPLKEELTLQNPISSDLDYMRPSILPNLLGICRNNLNRSFHNISLFEVGPIFQDTSDRLINNACAIRTGHTASKNSHGDRREYDVFDIKADMAIILDSIGLDIDKCQIRDSAPSYYHPTRSGSLCLGKNILAYFGQVHPMISKKFDIEPDIFAFELNINELPFSKERYGKRSEYITSDYQMVTRDYAFIVDQSLPVADLLNFIRGVDKKLVRAVELFDIYRGEKIEAGKKSVALSVNIQDDSKTLTESDIAEINKKIIEGIEQKFSATLRDS
;
A
#
# COMPACT_ATOMS: atom_id res chain seq x y z
N MET A 1 12.11 12.43 -4.27
CA MET A 1 12.97 13.51 -4.89
C MET A 1 14.38 13.37 -4.37
N ARG A 2 15.38 13.39 -5.24
CA ARG A 2 16.80 13.35 -4.87
C ARG A 2 17.46 14.66 -5.24
N PHE A 3 18.34 15.16 -4.41
CA PHE A 3 19.17 16.35 -4.68
C PHE A 3 20.41 16.31 -3.79
N THR A 4 21.49 16.99 -4.24
CA THR A 4 22.71 17.08 -3.46
C THR A 4 22.70 18.28 -2.51
N LEU A 5 23.52 18.22 -1.46
CA LEU A 5 23.66 19.34 -0.53
C LEU A 5 24.19 20.60 -1.24
N SER A 6 25.13 20.46 -2.18
CA SER A 6 25.65 21.58 -2.94
C SER A 6 24.59 22.20 -3.85
N TRP A 7 23.73 21.38 -4.47
CA TRP A 7 22.60 21.85 -5.28
C TRP A 7 21.62 22.67 -4.45
N LEU A 8 21.24 22.18 -3.27
CA LEU A 8 20.40 22.93 -2.33
C LEU A 8 21.04 24.29 -1.97
N LYS A 9 22.35 24.31 -1.70
CA LYS A 9 23.10 25.52 -1.35
C LYS A 9 23.23 26.52 -2.49
N GLN A 10 22.93 26.15 -3.73
CA GLN A 10 22.79 27.12 -4.81
C GLN A 10 21.65 28.11 -4.55
N PHE A 11 20.59 27.65 -3.85
CA PHE A 11 19.37 28.40 -3.57
C PHE A 11 19.20 28.81 -2.11
N LEU A 12 19.90 28.17 -1.19
CA LEU A 12 19.82 28.43 0.25
C LEU A 12 21.20 28.84 0.78
N ASP A 13 21.30 30.05 1.34
CA ASP A 13 22.47 30.44 2.11
C ASP A 13 22.33 29.92 3.54
N THR A 14 23.13 28.89 3.89
CA THR A 14 23.04 28.20 5.17
C THR A 14 24.38 27.63 5.62
N ASN A 15 24.61 27.72 6.94
CA ASN A 15 25.72 27.07 7.63
C ASN A 15 25.22 25.87 8.49
N ALA A 16 23.97 25.48 8.35
CA ALA A 16 23.44 24.33 9.07
C ALA A 16 24.10 23.02 8.65
N SER A 17 24.28 22.10 9.61
CA SER A 17 24.80 20.76 9.31
C SER A 17 23.79 19.95 8.48
N LEU A 18 24.30 18.92 7.82
CA LEU A 18 23.47 17.99 7.02
C LEU A 18 22.36 17.36 7.88
N GLU A 19 22.69 16.95 9.12
CA GLU A 19 21.73 16.36 10.05
C GLU A 19 20.63 17.37 10.45
N LYS A 20 20.99 18.64 10.65
CA LYS A 20 20.02 19.67 10.99
C LYS A 20 19.09 19.97 9.81
N ILE A 21 19.62 20.01 8.58
CA ILE A 21 18.83 20.18 7.35
C ILE A 21 17.87 19.01 7.22
N ALA A 22 18.35 17.76 7.32
CA ALA A 22 17.54 16.55 7.20
C ALA A 22 16.42 16.48 8.25
N HIS A 23 16.74 16.80 9.51
CA HIS A 23 15.76 16.86 10.58
C HIS A 23 14.68 17.91 10.28
N THR A 24 15.07 19.11 9.86
CA THR A 24 14.12 20.18 9.56
C THR A 24 13.23 19.84 8.39
N LEU A 25 13.77 19.23 7.33
CA LEU A 25 12.97 18.74 6.20
C LEU A 25 11.86 17.80 6.66
N THR A 26 12.21 16.79 7.46
CA THR A 26 11.23 15.85 8.00
C THR A 26 10.18 16.55 8.86
N MET A 27 10.60 17.45 9.75
CA MET A 27 9.70 18.18 10.65
C MET A 27 8.76 19.15 9.92
N THR A 28 9.12 19.59 8.71
CA THR A 28 8.28 20.47 7.87
C THR A 28 7.42 19.70 6.85
N GLY A 29 7.40 18.36 6.92
CA GLY A 29 6.59 17.50 6.07
C GLY A 29 7.27 17.04 4.78
N LEU A 30 8.59 17.25 4.65
CA LEU A 30 9.42 16.70 3.57
C LEU A 30 10.30 15.58 4.14
N GLU A 31 9.71 14.40 4.36
CA GLU A 31 10.35 13.27 5.05
C GLU A 31 11.63 12.84 4.35
N VAL A 32 12.75 12.85 5.09
CA VAL A 32 14.03 12.32 4.60
C VAL A 32 14.03 10.81 4.78
N GLU A 33 14.03 10.08 3.66
CA GLU A 33 14.05 8.60 3.65
C GLU A 33 15.47 8.06 3.75
N ASP A 34 16.45 8.73 3.11
CA ASP A 34 17.84 8.30 3.08
C ASP A 34 18.80 9.46 2.81
N ILE A 35 20.05 9.30 3.24
CA ILE A 35 21.16 10.20 2.94
C ILE A 35 22.34 9.35 2.48
N GLU A 36 22.67 9.47 1.20
CA GLU A 36 23.82 8.84 0.61
C GLU A 36 25.05 9.75 0.76
N ASP A 37 25.95 9.43 1.69
CA ASP A 37 27.24 10.13 1.89
C ASP A 37 28.38 9.21 1.48
N LYS A 38 28.71 9.25 0.18
CA LYS A 38 29.80 8.44 -0.39
C LYS A 38 31.16 8.88 0.12
N ALA A 39 31.34 10.18 0.40
CA ALA A 39 32.59 10.69 0.97
C ALA A 39 32.92 10.04 2.31
N LYS A 40 31.89 9.83 3.14
CA LYS A 40 32.06 9.15 4.43
C LYS A 40 32.49 7.69 4.26
N SER A 41 31.93 6.98 3.30
CA SER A 41 32.29 5.59 2.99
C SER A 41 33.72 5.49 2.39
N LEU A 42 34.15 6.53 1.69
CA LEU A 42 35.46 6.63 1.04
C LEU A 42 36.51 7.41 1.87
N ALA A 43 36.22 7.76 3.12
CA ALA A 43 37.11 8.59 3.96
C ALA A 43 38.49 7.97 4.20
N SER A 44 38.67 6.66 4.02
CA SER A 44 39.95 5.95 4.16
C SER A 44 40.75 5.84 2.87
N PHE A 45 40.20 6.35 1.74
CA PHE A 45 40.86 6.36 0.44
C PHE A 45 41.53 7.70 0.21
N GLU A 46 42.81 7.66 -0.24
CA GLU A 46 43.53 8.90 -0.50
C GLU A 46 44.14 8.93 -1.91
N VAL A 47 44.47 10.14 -2.35
CA VAL A 47 45.26 10.36 -3.55
C VAL A 47 46.68 9.91 -3.31
N ALA A 48 47.22 9.12 -4.24
CA ALA A 48 48.61 8.70 -4.23
C ALA A 48 49.21 8.80 -5.64
N GLU A 49 50.56 8.82 -5.76
CA GLU A 49 51.24 8.92 -7.05
C GLU A 49 52.14 7.70 -7.27
N ILE A 50 52.09 7.10 -8.43
CA ILE A 50 52.99 6.04 -8.84
C ILE A 50 54.34 6.63 -9.27
N LEU A 51 55.39 6.50 -8.47
CA LEU A 51 56.71 7.01 -8.79
C LEU A 51 57.45 6.13 -9.79
N GLU A 52 57.35 4.81 -9.63
CA GLU A 52 58.11 3.81 -10.40
C GLU A 52 57.28 2.53 -10.58
N THR A 53 57.42 1.92 -11.74
CA THR A 53 56.85 0.59 -12.00
C THR A 53 57.88 -0.36 -12.58
N THR A 54 57.95 -1.56 -12.03
CA THR A 54 58.80 -2.64 -12.55
C THR A 54 57.98 -3.89 -12.80
N ALA A 55 58.41 -4.74 -13.74
CA ALA A 55 57.76 -6.02 -13.97
C ALA A 55 57.87 -6.93 -12.75
N HIS A 56 56.81 -7.68 -12.44
CA HIS A 56 56.87 -8.66 -11.34
C HIS A 56 57.80 -9.83 -11.70
N PRO A 57 58.67 -10.28 -10.80
CA PRO A 57 59.68 -11.32 -11.11
C PRO A 57 59.05 -12.65 -11.56
N ASP A 58 57.88 -13.01 -11.01
CA ASP A 58 57.24 -14.34 -11.23
C ASP A 58 55.83 -14.23 -11.85
N ALA A 59 55.46 -13.10 -12.50
CA ALA A 59 54.13 -12.94 -13.09
C ALA A 59 54.09 -11.89 -14.18
N ASP A 60 53.92 -12.34 -15.43
CA ASP A 60 53.94 -11.49 -16.63
C ASP A 60 52.89 -10.38 -16.67
N LYS A 61 51.77 -10.57 -15.97
CA LYS A 61 50.68 -9.60 -15.95
C LYS A 61 50.67 -8.65 -14.75
N LEU A 62 51.62 -8.81 -13.81
CA LEU A 62 51.68 -8.00 -12.62
C LEU A 62 52.85 -7.00 -12.69
N LYS A 63 52.65 -5.84 -12.08
CA LYS A 63 53.69 -4.82 -11.90
C LYS A 63 53.89 -4.56 -10.43
N VAL A 64 55.13 -4.33 -10.05
CA VAL A 64 55.53 -3.86 -8.71
C VAL A 64 55.65 -2.35 -8.81
N CYS A 65 54.82 -1.61 -8.07
CA CYS A 65 54.74 -0.16 -8.09
C CYS A 65 55.33 0.41 -6.77
N LYS A 66 56.12 1.47 -6.87
CA LYS A 66 56.46 2.34 -5.74
C LYS A 66 55.49 3.50 -5.76
N VAL A 67 54.69 3.63 -4.72
CA VAL A 67 53.55 4.58 -4.64
C VAL A 67 53.82 5.55 -3.50
N GLN A 68 53.85 6.84 -3.84
CA GLN A 68 54.01 7.95 -2.90
C GLN A 68 52.65 8.22 -2.26
N THR A 69 52.61 8.10 -0.91
CA THR A 69 51.51 8.55 -0.06
C THR A 69 51.89 9.84 0.64
N LYS A 70 50.97 10.44 1.40
CA LYS A 70 51.26 11.63 2.21
C LYS A 70 52.46 11.44 3.17
N SER A 71 52.64 10.23 3.69
CA SER A 71 53.55 9.96 4.78
C SER A 71 54.77 9.08 4.40
N ALA A 72 54.68 8.30 3.33
CA ALA A 72 55.70 7.32 2.97
C ALA A 72 55.63 6.89 1.51
N ILE A 73 56.68 6.22 1.02
CA ILE A 73 56.63 5.47 -0.24
C ILE A 73 56.29 4.01 0.14
N VAL A 74 55.27 3.44 -0.45
CA VAL A 74 54.81 2.07 -0.22
C VAL A 74 54.93 1.24 -1.49
N GLN A 75 55.22 -0.05 -1.32
CA GLN A 75 55.25 -1.00 -2.43
C GLN A 75 53.89 -1.65 -2.61
N ILE A 76 53.38 -1.65 -3.83
CA ILE A 76 52.09 -2.24 -4.17
C ILE A 76 52.25 -3.09 -5.44
N VAL A 77 51.73 -4.30 -5.40
CA VAL A 77 51.64 -5.16 -6.58
C VAL A 77 50.31 -4.91 -7.25
N CYS A 78 50.33 -4.53 -8.53
CA CYS A 78 49.13 -4.13 -9.29
C CYS A 78 49.01 -4.96 -10.56
N GLY A 79 47.79 -5.40 -10.88
CA GLY A 79 47.47 -6.14 -12.09
C GLY A 79 46.89 -5.27 -13.20
N ALA A 80 46.66 -4.00 -12.94
CA ALA A 80 46.03 -3.10 -13.93
C ALA A 80 46.99 -2.76 -15.09
N ALA A 81 46.49 -2.88 -16.28
CA ALA A 81 47.26 -2.60 -17.49
C ALA A 81 47.74 -1.13 -17.57
N ASN A 82 46.93 -0.18 -17.09
CA ASN A 82 47.19 1.23 -17.11
C ASN A 82 48.15 1.72 -16.02
N ALA A 83 48.56 0.88 -15.06
CA ALA A 83 49.53 1.25 -14.02
C ALA A 83 50.87 1.62 -14.65
N ARG A 84 51.30 2.92 -14.49
CA ARG A 84 52.54 3.47 -14.98
C ARG A 84 53.05 4.59 -14.03
N ALA A 85 54.31 4.91 -14.11
CA ALA A 85 54.91 6.01 -13.37
C ALA A 85 54.35 7.38 -13.79
N GLY A 86 54.22 8.30 -12.86
CA GLY A 86 53.73 9.67 -13.05
C GLY A 86 52.22 9.85 -12.99
N ILE A 87 51.42 8.82 -12.79
CA ILE A 87 49.98 8.97 -12.66
C ILE A 87 49.55 9.06 -11.18
N LYS A 88 48.51 9.89 -10.94
CA LYS A 88 47.84 9.96 -9.64
C LYS A 88 46.67 8.99 -9.61
N VAL A 89 46.52 8.30 -8.49
CA VAL A 89 45.59 7.16 -8.35
C VAL A 89 44.86 7.20 -7.02
N VAL A 90 43.81 6.45 -6.90
CA VAL A 90 43.09 6.23 -5.63
C VAL A 90 43.69 5.05 -4.90
N LEU A 91 44.19 5.30 -3.69
CA LEU A 91 44.83 4.30 -2.86
C LEU A 91 43.98 3.88 -1.66
N ALA A 92 43.76 2.58 -1.53
CA ALA A 92 43.30 1.93 -0.31
C ALA A 92 44.50 1.43 0.52
N LYS A 93 44.71 2.01 1.71
CA LYS A 93 45.76 1.58 2.64
C LYS A 93 45.44 0.24 3.32
N VAL A 94 46.45 -0.39 3.93
CA VAL A 94 46.23 -1.54 4.81
C VAL A 94 45.23 -1.17 5.90
N GLY A 95 44.20 -2.01 6.09
CA GLY A 95 43.09 -1.78 7.01
C GLY A 95 41.85 -1.18 6.39
N THR A 96 41.91 -0.60 5.17
CA THR A 96 40.78 -0.04 4.46
C THR A 96 39.81 -1.15 4.05
N LEU A 97 38.51 -0.91 4.23
CA LEU A 97 37.44 -1.77 3.75
C LEU A 97 37.08 -1.37 2.30
N ILE A 98 37.12 -2.30 1.38
CA ILE A 98 36.70 -2.09 -0.01
C ILE A 98 35.17 -2.21 -0.09
N PRO A 99 34.44 -1.17 -0.55
CA PRO A 99 32.97 -1.15 -0.55
C PRO A 99 32.35 -2.29 -1.39
N ASN A 100 32.78 -2.45 -2.61
CA ASN A 100 32.35 -3.55 -3.46
C ASN A 100 33.25 -4.78 -3.23
N GLY A 101 32.71 -5.84 -2.66
CA GLY A 101 33.49 -7.06 -2.28
C GLY A 101 33.65 -7.25 -0.78
N ASN A 102 33.38 -6.22 0.04
CA ASN A 102 33.31 -6.27 1.51
C ASN A 102 34.50 -6.97 2.17
N PHE A 103 35.73 -6.69 1.69
CA PHE A 103 36.97 -7.23 2.28
C PHE A 103 37.90 -6.09 2.74
N LYS A 104 38.69 -6.36 3.75
CA LYS A 104 39.72 -5.42 4.24
C LYS A 104 41.07 -5.67 3.60
N ILE A 105 41.72 -4.59 3.18
CA ILE A 105 43.09 -4.65 2.69
C ILE A 105 44.01 -5.07 3.81
N LYS A 106 44.81 -6.08 3.55
CA LYS A 106 45.83 -6.61 4.47
C LYS A 106 47.20 -6.53 3.81
N GLU A 107 48.25 -6.47 4.65
CA GLU A 107 49.59 -6.76 4.15
C GLU A 107 49.59 -8.16 3.56
N SER A 108 50.07 -8.29 2.34
CA SER A 108 50.02 -9.57 1.63
C SER A 108 51.25 -9.77 0.78
N LYS A 109 51.62 -11.06 0.58
CA LYS A 109 52.63 -11.47 -0.40
C LYS A 109 51.95 -11.98 -1.65
N ILE A 110 52.11 -11.25 -2.74
CA ILE A 110 51.54 -11.64 -4.04
C ILE A 110 52.66 -12.29 -4.85
N ARG A 111 52.62 -13.62 -4.99
CA ARG A 111 53.65 -14.42 -5.67
C ARG A 111 55.07 -14.10 -5.18
N GLY A 112 55.22 -14.00 -3.86
CA GLY A 112 56.53 -13.77 -3.23
C GLY A 112 56.92 -12.31 -3.03
N VAL A 113 56.19 -11.33 -3.61
CA VAL A 113 56.46 -9.88 -3.47
C VAL A 113 55.47 -9.25 -2.50
N ASP A 114 56.01 -8.50 -1.53
CA ASP A 114 55.19 -7.81 -0.51
C ASP A 114 54.39 -6.67 -1.12
N SER A 115 53.09 -6.54 -0.73
CA SER A 115 52.20 -5.50 -1.14
C SER A 115 51.49 -4.86 0.05
N PHE A 116 51.57 -3.52 0.19
CA PHE A 116 51.12 -2.74 1.34
C PHE A 116 49.96 -1.80 1.00
N GLY A 117 48.99 -2.26 0.23
CA GLY A 117 47.80 -1.50 -0.18
C GLY A 117 47.25 -1.98 -1.50
N MET A 118 46.23 -1.28 -1.99
CA MET A 118 45.59 -1.54 -3.28
C MET A 118 45.24 -0.22 -3.97
N MET A 119 45.59 -0.11 -5.25
CA MET A 119 45.12 0.96 -6.12
C MET A 119 43.77 0.51 -6.71
N CYS A 120 42.76 1.36 -6.65
CA CYS A 120 41.38 0.98 -6.89
C CYS A 120 40.85 1.36 -8.27
N SER A 121 39.95 0.54 -8.79
CA SER A 121 39.06 0.82 -9.91
C SER A 121 37.72 1.44 -9.43
N TYR A 122 36.88 1.90 -10.35
CA TYR A 122 35.53 2.39 -10.04
C TYR A 122 34.62 1.29 -9.47
N ASP A 123 34.77 0.05 -9.96
CA ASP A 123 34.00 -1.10 -9.46
C ASP A 123 34.31 -1.40 -7.98
N GLU A 124 35.60 -1.41 -7.60
CA GLU A 124 36.00 -1.69 -6.20
C GLU A 124 35.51 -0.61 -5.23
N LEU A 125 35.39 0.65 -5.67
CA LEU A 125 34.83 1.74 -4.88
C LEU A 125 33.31 1.75 -4.84
N GLY A 126 32.63 0.89 -5.65
CA GLY A 126 31.17 0.89 -5.81
C GLY A 126 30.65 2.13 -6.56
N LEU A 127 31.49 2.77 -7.38
CA LEU A 127 31.17 3.96 -8.15
C LEU A 127 30.80 3.68 -9.61
N GLY A 128 30.91 2.43 -10.05
CA GLY A 128 30.61 2.03 -11.43
C GLY A 128 30.88 0.54 -11.63
N LYS A 129 30.75 0.05 -12.86
CA LYS A 129 31.08 -1.35 -13.24
C LYS A 129 32.41 -1.46 -13.96
N ASP A 130 33.12 -0.33 -14.10
CA ASP A 130 34.42 -0.33 -14.78
C ASP A 130 35.51 -0.90 -13.87
N SER A 131 36.04 -2.02 -14.30
CA SER A 131 37.14 -2.76 -13.64
C SER A 131 38.38 -2.91 -14.53
N ASP A 132 38.40 -2.29 -15.71
CA ASP A 132 39.44 -2.52 -16.71
C ASP A 132 40.79 -1.86 -16.35
N GLY A 133 40.85 -1.09 -15.28
CA GLY A 133 42.08 -0.45 -14.80
C GLY A 133 41.90 0.20 -13.43
N ILE A 134 42.98 0.82 -12.95
CA ILE A 134 42.92 1.68 -11.78
C ILE A 134 42.48 3.10 -12.18
N ILE A 135 41.80 3.80 -11.26
CA ILE A 135 41.37 5.18 -11.47
C ILE A 135 42.58 6.09 -11.61
N GLU A 136 42.66 6.83 -12.72
CA GLU A 136 43.62 7.89 -12.95
C GLU A 136 42.98 9.22 -12.60
N LEU A 137 43.56 9.94 -11.63
CA LEU A 137 43.10 11.25 -11.20
C LEU A 137 43.85 12.32 -12.01
N HIS A 138 43.24 13.51 -12.07
CA HIS A 138 43.85 14.67 -12.75
C HIS A 138 45.18 15.05 -12.10
N GLU A 139 46.07 15.62 -12.86
CA GLU A 139 47.40 16.04 -12.42
C GLU A 139 47.40 17.02 -11.23
N ASP A 140 46.32 17.82 -11.09
CA ASP A 140 46.16 18.78 -9.98
C ASP A 140 45.81 18.11 -8.65
N ALA A 141 45.49 16.81 -8.62
CA ALA A 141 45.14 16.10 -7.39
C ALA A 141 46.32 16.12 -6.39
N VAL A 142 46.06 16.51 -5.15
CA VAL A 142 47.14 16.62 -4.11
C VAL A 142 47.32 15.33 -3.38
N ILE A 143 48.54 14.81 -3.33
CA ILE A 143 48.91 13.57 -2.67
C ILE A 143 48.49 13.62 -1.18
N GLY A 144 47.72 12.63 -0.74
CA GLY A 144 47.21 12.48 0.61
C GLY A 144 45.91 13.16 0.91
N ASP A 145 45.33 13.87 -0.04
CA ASP A 145 43.98 14.38 0.08
C ASP A 145 42.94 13.24 -0.04
N PRO A 146 41.73 13.42 0.53
CA PRO A 146 40.65 12.48 0.35
C PRO A 146 40.31 12.28 -1.14
N ALA A 147 40.30 11.03 -1.61
CA ALA A 147 40.03 10.72 -3.00
C ALA A 147 38.60 11.13 -3.44
N ALA A 148 37.64 11.14 -2.51
CA ALA A 148 36.24 11.46 -2.78
C ALA A 148 36.05 12.82 -3.48
N SER A 149 36.82 13.84 -3.10
CA SER A 149 36.73 15.19 -3.67
C SER A 149 37.14 15.24 -5.14
N TYR A 150 38.10 14.42 -5.53
CA TYR A 150 38.55 14.34 -6.92
C TYR A 150 37.70 13.41 -7.80
N LEU A 151 36.91 12.57 -7.15
CA LEU A 151 35.93 11.69 -7.79
C LEU A 151 34.56 12.34 -7.97
N GLY A 152 34.37 13.57 -7.44
CA GLY A 152 33.09 14.30 -7.51
C GLY A 152 31.97 13.65 -6.68
N VAL A 153 32.30 12.85 -5.66
CA VAL A 153 31.35 12.12 -4.80
C VAL A 153 31.36 12.61 -3.35
N ASP A 154 31.92 13.78 -3.10
CA ASP A 154 31.97 14.43 -1.78
C ASP A 154 30.75 15.32 -1.49
N ASP A 155 29.72 15.24 -2.33
CA ASP A 155 28.47 15.97 -2.20
C ASP A 155 27.35 15.02 -1.74
N PRO A 156 26.92 15.06 -0.48
CA PRO A 156 25.90 14.16 0.03
C PRO A 156 24.57 14.31 -0.71
N VAL A 157 23.95 13.19 -1.06
CA VAL A 157 22.63 13.15 -1.71
C VAL A 157 21.56 12.92 -0.65
N ILE A 158 20.58 13.83 -0.61
CA ILE A 158 19.43 13.75 0.27
C ILE A 158 18.24 13.19 -0.54
N HIS A 159 17.64 12.12 -0.04
CA HIS A 159 16.45 11.52 -0.62
C HIS A 159 15.24 11.85 0.25
N ILE A 160 14.26 12.57 -0.32
CA ILE A 160 13.03 12.95 0.37
C ILE A 160 11.81 12.34 -0.30
N ASN A 161 10.84 11.96 0.51
CA ASN A 161 9.49 11.61 0.07
C ASN A 161 8.64 12.88 0.00
N ILE A 162 7.99 13.08 -1.14
CA ILE A 162 7.12 14.25 -1.36
C ILE A 162 5.70 13.76 -1.60
N THR A 163 4.78 14.23 -0.76
CA THR A 163 3.36 13.95 -0.91
C THR A 163 2.80 14.58 -2.19
N PRO A 164 1.78 13.97 -2.83
CA PRO A 164 1.28 14.44 -4.13
C PRO A 164 0.78 15.88 -4.17
N ASN A 165 0.40 16.46 -3.03
CA ASN A 165 -0.05 17.85 -2.91
C ASN A 165 1.12 18.87 -2.95
N ARG A 166 2.35 18.46 -2.59
CA ARG A 166 3.50 19.33 -2.46
C ARG A 166 4.32 19.42 -3.77
N ALA A 167 3.64 19.73 -4.89
CA ALA A 167 4.28 19.93 -6.19
C ALA A 167 5.37 21.02 -6.18
N ASP A 168 5.24 22.02 -5.34
CA ASP A 168 6.21 23.11 -5.13
C ASP A 168 7.59 22.61 -4.65
N ALA A 169 7.62 21.47 -3.93
CA ALA A 169 8.84 20.86 -3.43
C ALA A 169 9.48 19.86 -4.43
N LEU A 170 8.94 19.70 -5.64
CA LEU A 170 9.53 18.87 -6.70
C LEU A 170 10.72 19.54 -7.42
N GLY A 171 11.24 20.64 -6.85
CA GLY A 171 12.46 21.32 -7.23
C GLY A 171 13.21 21.84 -6.01
N CYS A 172 14.57 21.89 -6.11
CA CYS A 172 15.44 22.34 -5.01
C CYS A 172 15.08 23.75 -4.49
N TYR A 173 14.61 24.64 -5.37
CA TYR A 173 14.22 26.01 -5.00
C TYR A 173 13.01 26.02 -4.06
N GLY A 174 12.02 25.16 -4.28
CA GLY A 174 10.87 25.03 -3.37
C GLY A 174 11.26 24.43 -2.02
N ILE A 175 12.18 23.46 -2.01
CA ILE A 175 12.75 22.88 -0.78
C ILE A 175 13.53 23.95 -0.01
N ALA A 176 14.35 24.74 -0.70
CA ALA A 176 15.11 25.85 -0.09
C ALA A 176 14.18 26.90 0.54
N ARG A 177 13.01 27.16 -0.08
CA ARG A 177 11.98 28.07 0.45
C ARG A 177 11.42 27.57 1.78
N ASP A 178 11.10 26.29 1.91
CA ASP A 178 10.59 25.70 3.16
C ASP A 178 11.65 25.75 4.26
N LEU A 179 12.90 25.42 3.95
CA LEU A 179 14.00 25.52 4.91
C LEU A 179 14.27 26.98 5.35
N ALA A 180 14.20 27.92 4.43
CA ALA A 180 14.33 29.34 4.77
C ALA A 180 13.17 29.84 5.64
N ALA A 181 11.93 29.38 5.35
CA ALA A 181 10.77 29.69 6.20
C ALA A 181 10.93 29.13 7.62
N SER A 182 11.62 28.00 7.78
CA SER A 182 11.96 27.36 9.05
C SER A 182 13.26 27.91 9.71
N GLU A 183 13.78 29.02 9.22
CA GLU A 183 14.95 29.74 9.80
C GLU A 183 16.27 28.92 9.75
N ILE A 184 16.38 27.95 8.85
CA ILE A 184 17.62 27.17 8.65
C ILE A 184 18.64 27.88 7.74
N GLY A 185 18.22 28.95 7.09
CA GLY A 185 19.04 29.74 6.20
C GLY A 185 18.24 30.88 5.56
N GLN A 186 18.81 31.50 4.55
CA GLN A 186 18.16 32.55 3.76
C GLN A 186 17.97 32.07 2.33
N LEU A 187 16.75 32.20 1.81
CA LEU A 187 16.46 31.92 0.41
C LEU A 187 17.17 32.94 -0.46
N LYS A 188 18.00 32.48 -1.40
CA LYS A 188 18.68 33.35 -2.33
C LYS A 188 17.70 33.91 -3.36
N THR A 189 17.81 35.17 -3.66
CA THR A 189 17.04 35.81 -4.72
C THR A 189 17.40 35.18 -6.06
N LEU A 190 16.38 34.77 -6.81
CA LEU A 190 16.55 34.22 -8.15
C LEU A 190 16.66 35.35 -9.14
N ASP A 191 17.83 35.47 -9.78
CA ASP A 191 18.04 36.41 -10.86
C ASP A 191 17.61 35.76 -12.19
N ILE A 192 16.65 36.38 -12.87
CA ILE A 192 16.17 35.91 -14.18
C ILE A 192 16.86 36.74 -15.25
N PRO A 193 17.74 36.15 -16.03
CA PRO A 193 18.51 36.89 -17.02
C PRO A 193 17.61 37.40 -18.15
N SER A 194 17.87 38.59 -18.61
CA SER A 194 17.24 39.13 -19.83
C SER A 194 17.93 38.54 -21.06
N ILE A 195 17.17 37.83 -21.88
CA ILE A 195 17.69 37.20 -23.09
C ILE A 195 17.63 38.18 -24.26
N LYS A 196 18.78 38.39 -24.90
CA LYS A 196 18.86 39.20 -26.14
C LYS A 196 18.27 38.37 -27.30
N GLU A 197 17.15 38.81 -27.82
CA GLU A 197 16.55 38.24 -29.02
C GLU A 197 17.35 38.75 -30.27
N SER A 198 17.92 37.81 -31.02
CA SER A 198 18.83 38.11 -32.13
C SER A 198 18.18 37.93 -33.50
N PHE A 199 17.07 37.20 -33.58
CA PHE A 199 16.31 36.93 -34.80
C PHE A 199 14.86 36.50 -34.49
N GLU A 200 14.01 36.54 -35.51
CA GLU A 200 12.66 35.97 -35.41
C GLU A 200 12.65 34.50 -35.86
N THR A 201 12.03 33.63 -35.05
CA THR A 201 11.87 32.23 -35.44
C THR A 201 10.83 32.05 -36.54
N SER A 202 11.14 31.22 -37.54
CA SER A 202 10.23 30.88 -38.63
C SER A 202 9.26 29.77 -38.27
N TYR A 203 9.51 29.03 -37.18
CA TYR A 203 8.63 27.90 -36.75
C TYR A 203 7.30 28.43 -36.20
N SER A 204 6.21 27.84 -36.66
CA SER A 204 4.87 28.15 -36.14
C SER A 204 4.60 27.45 -34.82
N LEU A 205 3.71 28.01 -34.01
CA LEU A 205 3.25 27.43 -32.77
C LEU A 205 1.71 27.53 -32.68
N ALA A 206 1.03 26.39 -32.43
CA ALA A 206 -0.41 26.35 -32.26
C ALA A 206 -0.80 25.41 -31.12
N VAL A 207 -1.73 25.84 -30.27
CA VAL A 207 -2.39 25.03 -29.27
C VAL A 207 -3.86 24.95 -29.62
N LYS A 208 -4.38 23.75 -29.87
CA LYS A 208 -5.78 23.52 -30.26
C LYS A 208 -6.71 23.26 -29.08
N ASP A 209 -6.16 22.80 -27.95
CA ASP A 209 -6.90 22.56 -26.71
C ASP A 209 -6.23 23.31 -25.55
N ASP A 210 -6.78 24.46 -25.22
CA ASP A 210 -6.30 25.35 -24.15
C ASP A 210 -6.53 24.76 -22.73
N LYS A 211 -7.47 23.82 -22.59
CA LYS A 211 -7.68 23.11 -21.33
C LYS A 211 -6.62 22.06 -21.07
N ALA A 212 -6.19 21.38 -22.11
CA ALA A 212 -5.14 20.37 -22.03
C ALA A 212 -3.75 21.01 -21.89
N CYS A 213 -3.51 22.11 -22.59
CA CYS A 213 -2.26 22.86 -22.57
C CYS A 213 -2.54 24.37 -22.40
N PRO A 214 -2.73 24.84 -21.16
CA PRO A 214 -3.07 26.24 -20.89
C PRO A 214 -1.95 27.24 -21.15
N LEU A 215 -0.70 26.78 -21.29
CA LEU A 215 0.44 27.60 -21.66
C LEU A 215 1.49 26.74 -22.37
N PHE A 216 1.97 27.22 -23.52
CA PHE A 216 3.09 26.65 -24.23
C PHE A 216 3.99 27.78 -24.76
N ALA A 217 5.27 27.67 -24.46
CA ALA A 217 6.29 28.65 -24.91
C ALA A 217 7.40 27.94 -25.67
N LEU A 218 7.83 28.49 -26.75
CA LEU A 218 8.84 27.96 -27.65
C LEU A 218 9.87 29.04 -28.00
N ARG A 219 11.15 28.69 -27.90
CA ARG A 219 12.27 29.53 -28.33
C ARG A 219 13.22 28.72 -29.19
N GLU A 220 13.62 29.29 -30.32
CA GLU A 220 14.66 28.73 -31.17
C GLU A 220 16.04 29.26 -30.75
N ILE A 221 17.05 28.37 -30.67
CA ILE A 221 18.44 28.74 -30.43
C ILE A 221 19.30 28.14 -31.55
N LYS A 222 20.03 28.97 -32.27
CA LYS A 222 20.85 28.59 -33.44
C LYS A 222 22.34 28.78 -33.19
N GLY A 223 23.16 27.97 -33.85
CA GLY A 223 24.62 28.08 -33.78
C GLY A 223 25.21 27.47 -32.51
N LEU A 224 24.58 26.39 -31.99
CA LEU A 224 25.03 25.67 -30.81
C LEU A 224 26.19 24.72 -31.11
N GLU A 225 27.03 24.49 -30.12
CA GLU A 225 27.96 23.35 -30.04
C GLU A 225 27.51 22.41 -28.90
N ASN A 226 26.71 21.39 -29.23
CA ASN A 226 26.12 20.43 -28.26
C ASN A 226 27.07 19.24 -28.03
N LYS A 227 28.26 19.46 -27.45
CA LYS A 227 29.28 18.41 -27.26
C LYS A 227 29.18 17.74 -25.89
N GLU A 228 29.94 18.20 -24.92
CA GLU A 228 30.00 17.68 -23.57
C GLU A 228 29.54 18.71 -22.54
N SER A 229 28.84 18.24 -21.54
CA SER A 229 28.41 19.07 -20.41
C SER A 229 29.59 19.43 -19.52
N PRO A 230 29.61 20.64 -18.93
CA PRO A 230 30.62 21.01 -17.95
C PRO A 230 30.51 20.09 -16.73
N LEU A 231 31.66 19.82 -16.11
CA LEU A 231 31.79 18.82 -15.02
C LEU A 231 30.84 19.09 -13.85
N TRP A 232 30.59 20.37 -13.50
CA TRP A 232 29.69 20.73 -12.42
C TRP A 232 28.24 20.27 -12.70
N LEU A 233 27.76 20.40 -13.93
CA LEU A 233 26.41 20.01 -14.34
C LEU A 233 26.30 18.48 -14.40
N LYS A 234 27.30 17.82 -14.96
CA LYS A 234 27.40 16.37 -15.03
C LYS A 234 27.38 15.75 -13.64
N ASN A 235 28.23 16.20 -12.71
CA ASN A 235 28.30 15.68 -11.35
C ASN A 235 26.99 15.86 -10.60
N LEU A 236 26.30 17.00 -10.71
CA LEU A 236 25.02 17.23 -10.07
C LEU A 236 23.96 16.19 -10.50
N LEU A 237 23.87 15.93 -11.80
CA LEU A 237 22.89 14.98 -12.35
C LEU A 237 23.26 13.54 -12.03
N GLU A 238 24.53 13.13 -12.24
CA GLU A 238 24.99 11.78 -12.00
C GLU A 238 24.89 11.37 -10.52
N ASN A 239 25.14 12.30 -9.60
CA ASN A 239 24.99 12.03 -8.16
C ASN A 239 23.55 11.69 -7.76
N ILE A 240 22.55 12.25 -8.44
CA ILE A 240 21.14 11.91 -8.18
C ILE A 240 20.63 10.73 -9.04
N GLY A 241 21.51 10.10 -9.83
CA GLY A 241 21.22 8.94 -10.66
C GLY A 241 20.73 9.24 -12.07
N ILE A 242 20.88 10.47 -12.55
CA ILE A 242 20.55 10.87 -13.93
C ILE A 242 21.83 10.94 -14.75
N GLY A 243 21.92 10.06 -15.76
CA GLY A 243 23.06 10.07 -16.67
C GLY A 243 23.13 11.34 -17.49
N SER A 244 24.31 11.96 -17.58
CA SER A 244 24.58 13.07 -18.48
C SER A 244 24.52 12.59 -19.93
N ILE A 245 23.83 13.34 -20.80
CA ILE A 245 23.63 12.98 -22.21
C ILE A 245 24.29 14.02 -23.10
N SER A 246 23.92 15.29 -22.99
CA SER A 246 24.48 16.43 -23.70
C SER A 246 24.07 17.70 -22.97
N PRO A 247 24.81 18.83 -23.15
CA PRO A 247 24.51 20.06 -22.45
C PRO A 247 23.07 20.55 -22.58
N VAL A 248 22.48 20.44 -23.77
CA VAL A 248 21.09 20.84 -24.00
C VAL A 248 20.11 20.00 -23.14
N VAL A 249 20.27 18.68 -23.15
CA VAL A 249 19.41 17.77 -22.35
C VAL A 249 19.68 17.94 -20.87
N ASP A 250 20.94 18.07 -20.50
CA ASP A 250 21.35 18.18 -19.09
C ASP A 250 20.86 19.50 -18.48
N VAL A 251 20.85 20.62 -19.24
CA VAL A 251 20.23 21.87 -18.78
C VAL A 251 18.73 21.71 -18.60
N THR A 252 18.00 20.99 -19.47
CA THR A 252 16.56 20.76 -19.28
C THR A 252 16.29 19.95 -18.01
N ASN A 253 17.13 18.94 -17.72
CA ASN A 253 17.07 18.17 -16.47
C ASN A 253 17.42 19.07 -15.27
N TYR A 254 18.47 19.86 -15.34
CA TYR A 254 18.86 20.79 -14.28
C TYR A 254 17.72 21.75 -13.91
N ILE A 255 17.04 22.34 -14.90
CA ILE A 255 15.88 23.23 -14.67
C ILE A 255 14.72 22.44 -14.01
N SER A 256 14.47 21.23 -14.47
CA SER A 256 13.41 20.36 -13.92
C SER A 256 13.64 20.06 -12.44
N PHE A 257 14.86 19.69 -12.05
CA PHE A 257 15.20 19.36 -10.66
C PHE A 257 15.47 20.58 -9.79
N SER A 258 15.87 21.70 -10.37
CA SER A 258 16.04 22.97 -9.65
C SER A 258 14.72 23.63 -9.31
N PHE A 259 13.76 23.66 -10.23
CA PHE A 259 12.56 24.50 -10.14
C PHE A 259 11.24 23.74 -10.27
N GLY A 260 11.27 22.44 -10.50
CA GLY A 260 10.06 21.65 -10.72
C GLY A 260 9.40 21.88 -12.09
N GLN A 261 10.08 22.50 -13.03
CA GLN A 261 9.59 22.79 -14.39
C GLN A 261 10.25 21.86 -15.41
N PRO A 262 9.60 20.77 -15.82
CA PRO A 262 10.14 19.94 -16.92
C PRO A 262 10.14 20.72 -18.23
N MET A 263 11.19 20.50 -19.02
CA MET A 263 11.39 21.11 -20.31
C MET A 263 11.74 20.06 -21.36
N HIS A 264 11.57 20.40 -22.63
CA HIS A 264 12.01 19.56 -23.73
C HIS A 264 12.73 20.37 -24.79
N ALA A 265 13.67 19.75 -25.49
CA ALA A 265 14.39 20.33 -26.59
C ALA A 265 14.30 19.44 -27.84
N TYR A 266 13.85 20.01 -28.93
CA TYR A 266 13.80 19.37 -30.24
C TYR A 266 14.97 19.82 -31.11
N ASP A 267 15.53 18.91 -31.89
CA ASP A 267 16.42 19.27 -32.99
C ASP A 267 15.61 20.02 -34.05
N ALA A 268 15.88 21.33 -34.21
CA ALA A 268 15.11 22.20 -35.12
C ALA A 268 15.15 21.70 -36.57
N GLY A 269 16.28 21.11 -36.99
CA GLY A 269 16.41 20.53 -38.34
C GLY A 269 15.51 19.35 -38.63
N LYS A 270 14.92 18.74 -37.61
CA LYS A 270 14.01 17.58 -37.73
C LYS A 270 12.52 17.95 -37.61
N ILE A 271 12.21 19.24 -37.41
CA ILE A 271 10.83 19.73 -37.27
C ILE A 271 10.38 20.42 -38.59
N ASP A 272 9.23 19.99 -39.10
CA ASP A 272 8.65 20.53 -40.33
C ASP A 272 7.59 21.64 -40.07
N GLY A 273 7.95 22.90 -40.31
CA GLY A 273 7.04 24.05 -40.23
C GLY A 273 6.70 24.57 -38.86
N GLY A 274 6.80 23.79 -37.81
CA GLY A 274 6.51 24.19 -36.44
C GLY A 274 5.79 23.15 -35.62
N LEU A 275 5.34 23.53 -34.40
CA LEU A 275 4.69 22.60 -33.46
C LEU A 275 3.20 22.90 -33.26
N THR A 276 2.42 21.85 -33.25
CA THR A 276 1.00 21.89 -32.92
C THR A 276 0.72 20.97 -31.75
N ILE A 277 0.11 21.49 -30.70
CA ILE A 277 -0.35 20.78 -29.52
C ILE A 277 -1.83 20.47 -29.70
N ASP A 278 -2.21 19.19 -29.68
CA ASP A 278 -3.54 18.72 -30.04
C ASP A 278 -3.96 17.52 -29.14
N THR A 279 -5.24 17.42 -28.82
CA THR A 279 -5.83 16.29 -28.10
C THR A 279 -6.80 15.46 -28.96
N SER A 280 -7.16 15.96 -30.15
CA SER A 280 -8.09 15.35 -31.11
C SER A 280 -7.38 14.54 -32.19
N THR A 281 -6.37 13.77 -31.85
CA THR A 281 -5.55 13.04 -32.82
C THR A 281 -6.23 11.72 -33.20
N SER A 282 -6.31 11.40 -34.51
CA SER A 282 -6.50 10.03 -34.96
C SER A 282 -5.31 9.17 -34.47
N GLU A 283 -5.56 7.89 -34.14
CA GLU A 283 -4.49 6.98 -33.68
C GLU A 283 -3.24 7.12 -34.55
N GLY A 284 -2.12 7.42 -33.92
CA GLY A 284 -0.81 7.50 -34.55
C GLY A 284 0.25 6.88 -33.63
N THR A 285 1.30 6.32 -34.24
CA THR A 285 2.39 5.71 -33.49
C THR A 285 3.65 6.56 -33.59
N PHE A 286 4.48 6.52 -32.57
CA PHE A 286 5.81 7.09 -32.58
C PHE A 286 6.76 6.26 -31.69
N ILE A 287 8.04 6.30 -32.01
CA ILE A 287 9.08 5.66 -31.20
C ILE A 287 9.55 6.69 -30.18
N ALA A 288 9.42 6.38 -28.91
CA ALA A 288 9.81 7.24 -27.82
C ALA A 288 11.32 7.13 -27.49
N LEU A 289 11.84 8.06 -26.68
CA LEU A 289 13.25 8.12 -26.25
C LEU A 289 13.72 6.84 -25.51
N ASN A 290 12.82 6.07 -24.94
CA ASN A 290 13.13 4.77 -24.31
C ASN A 290 13.18 3.60 -25.33
N GLY A 291 13.11 3.87 -26.63
CA GLY A 291 13.14 2.88 -27.72
C GLY A 291 11.86 2.07 -27.91
N LYS A 292 10.79 2.35 -27.14
CA LYS A 292 9.49 1.65 -27.29
C LYS A 292 8.56 2.44 -28.20
N GLU A 293 7.71 1.72 -28.92
CA GLU A 293 6.62 2.29 -29.71
C GLU A 293 5.40 2.53 -28.83
N TYR A 294 4.82 3.73 -28.96
CA TYR A 294 3.59 4.11 -28.27
C TYR A 294 2.53 4.53 -29.26
N VAL A 295 1.28 4.20 -28.92
CA VAL A 295 0.10 4.60 -29.68
C VAL A 295 -0.53 5.81 -28.99
N ALA A 296 -0.55 6.93 -29.65
CA ALA A 296 -1.30 8.11 -29.25
C ALA A 296 -2.80 7.91 -29.55
N LYS A 297 -3.66 8.21 -28.61
CA LYS A 297 -5.11 8.09 -28.73
C LYS A 297 -5.81 9.43 -28.55
N ASN A 298 -7.06 9.49 -28.98
CA ASN A 298 -7.89 10.67 -28.72
C ASN A 298 -7.97 10.96 -27.22
N GLY A 299 -7.71 12.20 -26.85
CA GLY A 299 -7.63 12.66 -25.45
C GLY A 299 -6.21 12.68 -24.88
N ASP A 300 -5.20 12.13 -25.56
CA ASP A 300 -3.80 12.32 -25.19
C ASP A 300 -3.30 13.67 -25.68
N ILE A 301 -2.46 14.32 -24.90
CA ILE A 301 -1.77 15.54 -25.36
C ILE A 301 -0.64 15.12 -26.30
N VAL A 302 -0.77 15.46 -27.56
CA VAL A 302 0.19 15.10 -28.60
C VAL A 302 0.84 16.38 -29.11
N ILE A 303 2.17 16.39 -29.20
CA ILE A 303 2.94 17.45 -29.86
C ILE A 303 3.42 16.90 -31.20
N LYS A 304 3.00 17.55 -32.29
CA LYS A 304 3.27 17.12 -33.65
C LYS A 304 3.65 18.31 -34.55
N ASP A 305 4.30 18.02 -35.63
CA ASP A 305 4.55 18.96 -36.73
C ASP A 305 3.57 18.70 -37.90
N ASN A 306 3.93 19.13 -39.12
CA ASN A 306 3.13 18.88 -40.29
C ASN A 306 3.14 17.43 -40.78
N LYS A 307 4.08 16.60 -40.29
CA LYS A 307 4.33 15.24 -40.77
C LYS A 307 4.14 14.19 -39.68
N ASP A 308 4.76 14.40 -38.53
CA ASP A 308 4.97 13.36 -37.53
C ASP A 308 4.51 13.78 -36.13
N ILE A 309 4.28 12.78 -35.28
CA ILE A 309 4.12 12.93 -33.84
C ILE A 309 5.53 12.89 -33.21
N HIS A 310 5.85 13.92 -32.40
CA HIS A 310 7.15 14.05 -31.78
C HIS A 310 7.15 13.63 -30.31
N CYS A 311 6.04 13.79 -29.60
CA CYS A 311 5.96 13.34 -28.20
C CYS A 311 4.53 13.25 -27.68
N LEU A 312 4.34 12.55 -26.56
CA LEU A 312 3.21 12.74 -25.67
C LEU A 312 3.57 13.85 -24.69
N GLY A 313 2.95 15.01 -24.86
CA GLY A 313 3.26 16.23 -24.11
C GLY A 313 3.26 16.00 -22.61
N GLY A 314 4.34 16.42 -21.94
CA GLY A 314 4.52 16.28 -20.51
C GLY A 314 4.79 14.85 -20.00
N ILE A 315 4.88 13.84 -20.88
CA ILE A 315 5.10 12.45 -20.48
C ILE A 315 6.42 11.91 -21.04
N ILE A 316 6.56 11.83 -22.37
CA ILE A 316 7.76 11.26 -22.99
C ILE A 316 7.99 11.83 -24.39
N GLY A 317 9.24 12.23 -24.67
CA GLY A 317 9.68 12.69 -25.98
C GLY A 317 9.87 11.54 -26.97
N GLY A 318 9.85 11.88 -28.27
CA GLY A 318 10.12 10.96 -29.36
C GLY A 318 11.57 10.93 -29.80
N GLN A 319 12.01 9.81 -30.32
CA GLN A 319 13.38 9.60 -30.78
C GLN A 319 13.69 10.40 -32.04
N ASN A 320 12.72 10.55 -32.95
CA ASN A 320 12.93 11.17 -34.26
C ASN A 320 13.36 12.64 -34.17
N SER A 321 12.84 13.40 -33.20
CA SER A 321 13.16 14.82 -33.02
C SER A 321 14.20 15.09 -31.93
N SER A 322 14.79 14.04 -31.35
CA SER A 322 15.76 14.19 -30.26
C SER A 322 17.05 14.88 -30.70
N CYS A 323 17.62 15.65 -29.79
CA CYS A 323 18.93 16.29 -29.98
C CYS A 323 20.06 15.26 -29.85
N ASN A 324 21.16 15.50 -30.57
CA ASN A 324 22.40 14.71 -30.47
C ASN A 324 23.62 15.65 -30.53
N GLU A 325 24.81 15.09 -30.54
CA GLU A 325 26.09 15.83 -30.60
C GLU A 325 26.26 16.69 -31.84
N ASN A 326 25.58 16.39 -32.95
CA ASN A 326 25.62 17.12 -34.20
C ASN A 326 24.52 18.19 -34.31
N THR A 327 23.64 18.31 -33.30
CA THR A 327 22.57 19.31 -33.30
C THR A 327 23.13 20.71 -33.10
N THR A 328 22.91 21.59 -34.07
CA THR A 328 23.39 23.00 -34.07
C THR A 328 22.27 24.01 -33.89
N SER A 329 21.01 23.57 -33.93
CA SER A 329 19.84 24.42 -33.73
C SER A 329 18.76 23.64 -33.01
N ILE A 330 18.15 24.23 -32.00
CA ILE A 330 17.11 23.61 -31.20
C ILE A 330 15.85 24.44 -31.12
N LEU A 331 14.71 23.76 -30.88
CA LEU A 331 13.49 24.39 -30.39
C LEU A 331 13.34 24.00 -28.92
N LEU A 332 13.50 24.98 -28.04
CA LEU A 332 13.37 24.77 -26.59
C LEU A 332 11.94 25.04 -26.15
N GLU A 333 11.33 24.04 -25.51
CA GLU A 333 9.98 24.04 -25.01
C GLU A 333 9.94 24.28 -23.49
N ALA A 334 9.04 25.14 -23.05
CA ALA A 334 8.54 25.19 -21.68
C ALA A 334 7.02 25.31 -21.71
N ALA A 335 6.34 24.42 -20.97
CA ALA A 335 4.89 24.35 -21.03
C ALA A 335 4.25 24.10 -19.65
N SER A 336 2.95 24.36 -19.58
CA SER A 336 2.09 23.91 -18.49
C SER A 336 0.99 23.03 -19.09
N PHE A 337 0.93 21.78 -18.67
CA PHE A 337 -0.08 20.83 -19.10
C PHE A 337 -1.08 20.56 -17.98
N SER A 338 -2.31 20.18 -18.33
CA SER A 338 -3.33 19.78 -17.37
C SER A 338 -2.95 18.45 -16.73
N SER A 339 -2.87 18.43 -15.39
CA SER A 339 -2.55 17.25 -14.60
C SER A 339 -3.48 16.06 -14.86
N ASP A 340 -4.77 16.32 -15.12
CA ASP A 340 -5.77 15.27 -15.39
C ASP A 340 -5.49 14.52 -16.69
N TYR A 341 -5.11 15.25 -17.76
CA TYR A 341 -4.76 14.66 -19.05
C TYR A 341 -3.47 13.83 -18.92
N ILE A 342 -2.46 14.39 -18.25
CA ILE A 342 -1.18 13.70 -18.02
C ILE A 342 -1.38 12.43 -17.22
N ALA A 343 -2.15 12.49 -16.11
CA ALA A 343 -2.41 11.33 -15.27
C ALA A 343 -3.17 10.24 -16.00
N LYS A 344 -4.20 10.57 -16.79
CA LYS A 344 -4.98 9.60 -17.58
C LYS A 344 -4.11 8.89 -18.60
N THR A 345 -3.38 9.66 -19.42
CA THR A 345 -2.49 9.11 -20.46
C THR A 345 -1.39 8.26 -19.83
N GLY A 346 -0.70 8.77 -18.79
CA GLY A 346 0.40 8.08 -18.14
C GLY A 346 0.00 6.75 -17.51
N ARG A 347 -1.18 6.67 -16.88
CA ARG A 347 -1.73 5.42 -16.34
C ARG A 347 -2.04 4.42 -17.46
N ARG A 348 -2.62 4.89 -18.57
CA ARG A 348 -2.97 4.03 -19.71
C ARG A 348 -1.74 3.38 -20.34
N ILE A 349 -0.67 4.15 -20.54
CA ILE A 349 0.54 3.65 -21.20
C ILE A 349 1.56 3.05 -20.22
N MET A 350 1.32 3.16 -18.90
CA MET A 350 2.19 2.65 -17.83
C MET A 350 3.64 3.16 -17.95
N VAL A 351 3.81 4.43 -18.28
CA VAL A 351 5.13 5.08 -18.36
C VAL A 351 5.30 6.00 -17.17
N ASP A 352 6.39 5.83 -16.46
CA ASP A 352 6.79 6.65 -15.33
C ASP A 352 8.06 7.42 -15.71
N THR A 353 7.97 8.76 -15.72
CA THR A 353 9.07 9.66 -16.02
C THR A 353 9.07 10.85 -15.05
N ASP A 354 10.22 11.45 -14.84
CA ASP A 354 10.35 12.67 -14.04
C ASP A 354 9.49 13.83 -14.55
N SER A 355 9.28 13.92 -15.83
CA SER A 355 8.40 14.91 -16.47
C SER A 355 6.94 14.65 -16.09
N ARG A 356 6.44 13.40 -16.33
CA ARG A 356 5.10 13.00 -15.93
C ARG A 356 4.86 13.20 -14.43
N TYR A 357 5.80 12.79 -13.60
CA TYR A 357 5.70 12.89 -12.14
C TYR A 357 5.45 14.32 -11.66
N ARG A 358 6.05 15.33 -12.35
CA ARG A 358 5.84 16.73 -12.04
C ARG A 358 4.55 17.28 -12.64
N PHE A 359 4.29 17.03 -13.93
CA PHE A 359 3.10 17.57 -14.59
C PHE A 359 1.79 17.00 -14.04
N GLU A 360 1.73 15.72 -13.66
CA GLU A 360 0.52 15.14 -13.06
C GLU A 360 0.20 15.71 -11.66
N ARG A 361 1.15 16.45 -11.03
CA ARG A 361 0.99 17.14 -9.74
C ARG A 361 0.81 18.64 -9.85
N ASN A 362 0.75 19.16 -11.04
CA ASN A 362 0.76 20.57 -11.43
C ASN A 362 2.14 21.26 -11.33
N VAL A 363 2.47 21.99 -12.38
CA VAL A 363 3.68 22.81 -12.50
C VAL A 363 3.28 24.28 -12.40
N ASP A 364 4.12 25.13 -11.76
CA ASP A 364 3.85 26.56 -11.63
C ASP A 364 3.85 27.26 -12.99
N ARG A 365 2.64 27.54 -13.49
CA ARG A 365 2.45 28.19 -14.80
C ARG A 365 3.14 29.56 -14.87
N GLU A 366 3.15 30.34 -13.79
CA GLU A 366 3.76 31.67 -13.77
C GLU A 366 5.30 31.61 -13.81
N PHE A 367 5.86 30.44 -13.47
CA PHE A 367 7.31 30.23 -13.58
C PHE A 367 7.75 29.76 -14.98
N THR A 368 6.86 29.27 -15.82
CA THR A 368 7.17 28.61 -17.11
C THR A 368 8.05 29.51 -18.03
N LEU A 369 7.72 30.78 -18.19
CA LEU A 369 8.53 31.72 -19.02
C LEU A 369 9.89 32.03 -18.39
N LYS A 370 9.93 32.14 -17.06
CA LYS A 370 11.17 32.34 -16.30
C LYS A 370 12.12 31.16 -16.47
N ALA A 371 11.56 29.95 -16.42
CA ALA A 371 12.33 28.73 -16.66
C ALA A 371 12.90 28.68 -18.09
N LEU A 372 12.11 29.09 -19.08
CA LEU A 372 12.57 29.19 -20.45
C LEU A 372 13.76 30.17 -20.59
N ASP A 373 13.70 31.33 -19.94
CA ASP A 373 14.79 32.31 -19.96
C ASP A 373 16.03 31.77 -19.24
N LEU A 374 15.88 31.15 -18.07
CA LEU A 374 17.00 30.53 -17.36
C LEU A 374 17.66 29.40 -18.16
N ALA A 375 16.87 28.51 -18.75
CA ALA A 375 17.40 27.45 -19.61
C ALA A 375 18.10 28.00 -20.85
N THR A 376 17.52 29.01 -21.50
CA THR A 376 18.11 29.68 -22.67
C THR A 376 19.47 30.27 -22.32
N HIS A 377 19.56 30.98 -21.20
CA HIS A 377 20.81 31.56 -20.72
C HIS A 377 21.89 30.52 -20.51
N LEU A 378 21.56 29.47 -19.76
CA LEU A 378 22.49 28.37 -19.46
C LEU A 378 22.95 27.64 -20.74
N ILE A 379 22.02 27.34 -21.66
CA ILE A 379 22.39 26.73 -22.94
C ILE A 379 23.32 27.63 -23.75
N MET A 380 23.02 28.92 -23.84
CA MET A 380 23.87 29.85 -24.57
C MET A 380 25.24 30.07 -23.92
N ASP A 381 25.31 30.03 -22.59
CA ASP A 381 26.57 30.14 -21.84
C ASP A 381 27.47 28.92 -22.06
N ILE A 382 26.88 27.72 -22.10
CA ILE A 382 27.61 26.42 -22.22
C ILE A 382 27.88 26.06 -23.68
N CYS A 383 26.87 26.21 -24.55
CA CYS A 383 26.91 25.75 -25.94
C CYS A 383 27.13 26.89 -26.96
N GLY A 384 27.10 28.16 -26.53
CA GLY A 384 27.06 29.29 -27.44
C GLY A 384 25.73 29.46 -28.17
N GLY A 385 25.76 30.15 -29.28
CA GLY A 385 24.59 30.35 -30.14
C GLY A 385 23.87 31.66 -29.92
N ALA A 386 22.75 31.83 -30.61
CA ALA A 386 21.89 33.01 -30.57
C ALA A 386 20.41 32.59 -30.41
N ALA A 387 19.69 33.35 -29.59
CA ALA A 387 18.29 33.08 -29.29
C ALA A 387 17.32 33.89 -30.16
N SER A 388 16.21 33.31 -30.55
CA SER A 388 15.09 33.99 -31.20
C SER A 388 14.20 34.72 -30.19
N ASN A 389 13.23 35.48 -30.74
CA ASN A 389 12.04 35.86 -29.98
C ASN A 389 11.31 34.61 -29.44
N VAL A 390 10.56 34.79 -28.34
CA VAL A 390 9.70 33.73 -27.77
C VAL A 390 8.36 33.71 -28.49
N LYS A 391 7.90 32.53 -28.90
CA LYS A 391 6.51 32.31 -29.28
C LYS A 391 5.75 31.73 -28.11
N VAL A 392 4.66 32.39 -27.72
CA VAL A 392 3.81 32.01 -26.59
C VAL A 392 2.38 31.82 -27.03
N VAL A 393 1.76 30.72 -26.68
CA VAL A 393 0.32 30.49 -26.81
C VAL A 393 -0.24 30.13 -25.45
N GLY A 394 -1.33 30.78 -25.06
CA GLY A 394 -1.94 30.66 -23.74
C GLY A 394 -1.60 31.82 -22.80
N THR A 395 -1.95 31.66 -21.52
CA THR A 395 -1.85 32.73 -20.53
C THR A 395 -0.91 32.32 -19.39
N PRO A 396 0.21 33.02 -19.16
CA PRO A 396 1.15 32.69 -18.09
C PRO A 396 0.57 32.96 -16.70
N THR A 397 -0.31 33.96 -16.55
CA THR A 397 -0.89 34.33 -15.25
C THR A 397 -2.02 33.43 -14.85
N VAL A 398 -2.07 33.09 -13.56
CA VAL A 398 -3.17 32.34 -12.93
C VAL A 398 -3.95 33.29 -12.04
N PRO A 399 -5.30 33.28 -12.07
CA PRO A 399 -6.07 34.08 -11.14
C PRO A 399 -5.70 33.75 -9.69
N ALA A 400 -5.25 34.75 -8.95
CA ALA A 400 -4.83 34.56 -7.57
C ALA A 400 -6.01 34.13 -6.70
N LYS A 401 -5.88 32.99 -6.02
CA LYS A 401 -6.85 32.53 -5.03
C LYS A 401 -6.66 33.34 -3.75
N LYS A 402 -7.77 33.67 -3.10
CA LYS A 402 -7.76 34.37 -1.81
C LYS A 402 -8.56 33.60 -0.78
N ILE A 403 -8.08 33.61 0.44
CA ILE A 403 -8.74 32.98 1.61
C ILE A 403 -8.86 34.04 2.72
N ASP A 404 -10.07 34.28 3.22
CA ASP A 404 -10.31 35.06 4.42
C ASP A 404 -10.12 34.14 5.64
N PHE A 405 -9.04 34.36 6.40
CA PHE A 405 -8.64 33.53 7.51
C PHE A 405 -8.93 34.22 8.85
N PRO A 406 -9.95 33.77 9.62
CA PRO A 406 -10.25 34.32 10.93
C PRO A 406 -9.13 34.02 11.94
N LEU A 407 -8.76 35.00 12.77
CA LEU A 407 -7.62 34.85 13.71
C LEU A 407 -7.85 33.76 14.76
N ASP A 408 -9.09 33.57 15.18
CA ASP A 408 -9.46 32.57 16.19
C ASP A 408 -9.49 31.14 15.61
N PHE A 409 -9.52 30.99 14.28
CA PHE A 409 -9.62 29.68 13.62
C PHE A 409 -8.39 28.80 13.87
N LEU A 410 -7.20 29.38 13.91
CA LEU A 410 -5.98 28.64 14.27
C LEU A 410 -6.09 28.07 15.69
N LYS A 411 -6.49 28.91 16.64
CA LYS A 411 -6.67 28.49 18.04
C LYS A 411 -7.74 27.41 18.17
N LEU A 412 -8.85 27.55 17.45
CA LEU A 412 -9.94 26.57 17.46
C LEU A 412 -9.49 25.18 17.00
N LYS A 413 -8.63 25.12 15.97
CA LYS A 413 -8.17 23.86 15.39
C LYS A 413 -6.99 23.22 16.13
N THR A 414 -6.09 24.04 16.68
CA THR A 414 -4.79 23.57 17.19
C THR A 414 -4.49 23.94 18.63
N ASN A 415 -5.31 24.78 19.25
CA ASN A 415 -5.05 25.42 20.53
C ASN A 415 -3.80 26.35 20.57
N ILE A 416 -3.18 26.59 19.40
CA ILE A 416 -2.09 27.56 19.25
C ILE A 416 -2.68 29.00 19.20
N SER A 417 -2.12 29.92 19.97
CA SER A 417 -2.52 31.34 19.95
C SER A 417 -1.37 32.14 19.33
N LEU A 418 -1.54 32.58 18.09
CA LEU A 418 -0.67 33.53 17.41
C LEU A 418 -1.46 34.78 17.03
N ASP A 419 -0.81 35.93 17.07
CA ASP A 419 -1.40 37.17 16.57
C ASP A 419 -1.30 37.29 15.04
N ALA A 420 -1.99 38.29 14.47
CA ALA A 420 -2.02 38.53 13.03
C ALA A 420 -0.63 38.74 12.42
N LYS A 421 0.28 39.36 13.16
CA LYS A 421 1.66 39.62 12.67
C LYS A 421 2.48 38.32 12.63
N GLN A 422 2.35 37.49 13.65
CA GLN A 422 3.05 36.21 13.73
C GLN A 422 2.57 35.27 12.60
N ILE A 423 1.24 35.14 12.41
CA ILE A 423 0.65 34.37 11.32
C ILE A 423 1.14 34.89 9.95
N SER A 424 1.04 36.21 9.75
CA SER A 424 1.49 36.82 8.47
C SER A 424 2.98 36.63 8.24
N SER A 425 3.80 36.70 9.28
CA SER A 425 5.27 36.48 9.16
C SER A 425 5.60 35.07 8.70
N VAL A 426 4.95 34.05 9.26
CA VAL A 426 5.14 32.66 8.84
C VAL A 426 4.74 32.48 7.37
N LEU A 427 3.56 32.94 7.01
CA LEU A 427 3.01 32.76 5.65
C LEU A 427 3.81 33.54 4.60
N GLN A 428 4.25 34.77 4.92
CA GLN A 428 5.08 35.57 3.99
C GLN A 428 6.41 34.92 3.68
N LYS A 429 7.04 34.22 4.64
CA LYS A 429 8.27 33.46 4.38
C LYS A 429 8.05 32.32 3.38
N LEU A 430 6.84 31.78 3.31
CA LEU A 430 6.44 30.78 2.32
C LEU A 430 5.97 31.39 0.97
N GLY A 431 5.92 32.73 0.89
CA GLY A 431 5.55 33.46 -0.32
C GLY A 431 4.07 33.83 -0.42
N PHE A 432 3.26 33.63 0.62
CA PHE A 432 1.89 34.11 0.66
C PHE A 432 1.86 35.63 0.88
N THR A 433 0.87 36.32 0.30
CA THR A 433 0.63 37.73 0.59
C THR A 433 -0.50 37.87 1.60
N CYS A 434 -0.25 38.57 2.69
CA CYS A 434 -1.18 38.72 3.79
C CYS A 434 -1.59 40.18 3.98
N VAL A 435 -2.88 40.45 4.10
CA VAL A 435 -3.45 41.76 4.39
C VAL A 435 -4.31 41.64 5.65
N ASP A 436 -3.87 42.32 6.73
CA ASP A 436 -4.61 42.34 7.98
C ASP A 436 -5.87 43.21 7.84
N LYS A 437 -7.05 42.64 8.18
CA LYS A 437 -8.36 43.30 8.17
C LYS A 437 -8.99 43.37 9.58
N GLY A 438 -8.18 43.20 10.61
CA GLY A 438 -8.59 43.24 12.02
C GLY A 438 -9.02 41.88 12.56
N GLU A 439 -10.23 41.44 12.33
CA GLU A 439 -10.72 40.13 12.79
C GLU A 439 -10.28 38.96 11.94
N LEU A 440 -9.83 39.23 10.73
CA LEU A 440 -9.35 38.24 9.78
C LEU A 440 -8.13 38.73 8.98
N ILE A 441 -7.40 37.81 8.41
CA ILE A 441 -6.32 38.07 7.44
C ILE A 441 -6.79 37.62 6.05
N GLU A 442 -6.79 38.52 5.06
CA GLU A 442 -6.95 38.13 3.67
C GLU A 442 -5.61 37.58 3.17
N ILE A 443 -5.58 36.32 2.82
CA ILE A 443 -4.38 35.59 2.39
C ILE A 443 -4.49 35.32 0.89
N THR A 444 -3.53 35.83 0.10
CA THR A 444 -3.41 35.51 -1.31
C THR A 444 -2.43 34.35 -1.48
N ILE A 445 -2.88 33.30 -2.17
CA ILE A 445 -2.13 32.05 -2.38
C ILE A 445 -1.14 32.25 -3.54
N PRO A 446 0.14 31.87 -3.38
CA PRO A 446 1.11 31.93 -4.48
C PRO A 446 0.82 30.91 -5.58
N SER A 447 1.25 31.20 -6.82
CA SER A 447 0.95 30.41 -8.02
C SER A 447 1.42 28.95 -7.96
N TRP A 448 2.47 28.66 -7.19
CA TRP A 448 3.04 27.30 -7.03
C TRP A 448 2.32 26.43 -6.00
N ARG A 449 1.33 26.97 -5.25
CA ARG A 449 0.56 26.22 -4.23
C ARG A 449 -0.84 25.91 -4.73
N TYR A 450 -0.93 24.91 -5.59
CA TYR A 450 -2.22 24.42 -6.12
C TYR A 450 -3.08 23.71 -5.09
N ASP A 451 -2.44 23.14 -4.08
CA ASP A 451 -3.03 22.35 -3.00
C ASP A 451 -3.81 23.21 -1.99
N VAL A 452 -3.40 24.46 -1.80
CA VAL A 452 -4.03 25.34 -0.80
C VAL A 452 -5.33 25.93 -1.36
N SER A 453 -6.45 25.63 -0.69
CA SER A 453 -7.79 26.04 -1.15
C SER A 453 -8.77 26.40 -0.04
N ILE A 454 -8.56 25.93 1.18
CA ILE A 454 -9.43 26.14 2.34
C ILE A 454 -8.62 26.64 3.55
N LYS A 455 -9.35 27.04 4.60
CA LYS A 455 -8.73 27.59 5.82
C LYS A 455 -7.88 26.56 6.57
N GLU A 456 -8.28 25.32 6.51
CA GLU A 456 -7.56 24.19 7.08
C GLU A 456 -6.16 24.03 6.49
N ASP A 457 -6.01 24.23 5.17
CA ASP A 457 -4.70 24.18 4.49
C ASP A 457 -3.79 25.29 5.02
N ILE A 458 -4.35 26.48 5.31
CA ILE A 458 -3.59 27.58 5.92
C ILE A 458 -3.16 27.22 7.35
N VAL A 459 -4.03 26.56 8.12
CA VAL A 459 -3.65 26.06 9.46
C VAL A 459 -2.46 25.11 9.35
N GLU A 460 -2.48 24.19 8.39
CA GLU A 460 -1.37 23.26 8.16
C GLU A 460 -0.08 23.99 7.81
N GLU A 461 -0.11 24.97 6.91
CA GLU A 461 1.06 25.77 6.56
C GLU A 461 1.66 26.52 7.76
N ILE A 462 0.82 27.07 8.61
CA ILE A 462 1.28 27.73 9.82
C ILE A 462 1.91 26.73 10.79
N VAL A 463 1.23 25.63 11.04
CA VAL A 463 1.64 24.64 12.06
C VAL A 463 2.92 23.92 11.67
N ARG A 464 3.08 23.52 10.40
CA ARG A 464 4.29 22.82 9.96
C ARG A 464 5.56 23.66 10.06
N ILE A 465 5.45 24.99 9.90
CA ILE A 465 6.59 25.92 10.06
C ILE A 465 6.76 26.32 11.53
N TYR A 466 5.66 26.53 12.27
CA TYR A 466 5.70 26.81 13.70
C TYR A 466 6.26 25.62 14.49
N GLY A 467 6.05 24.41 14.02
CA GLY A 467 6.48 23.13 14.58
C GLY A 467 5.35 22.39 15.29
N TYR A 468 5.09 21.16 14.88
CA TYR A 468 4.10 20.28 15.50
C TYR A 468 4.37 20.01 16.97
N ASP A 469 5.63 19.97 17.39
CA ASP A 469 6.04 19.76 18.77
C ASP A 469 5.62 20.94 19.71
N ASN A 470 5.30 22.09 19.13
CA ASN A 470 4.83 23.26 19.87
C ASN A 470 3.30 23.29 20.04
N ILE A 471 2.57 22.28 19.52
CA ILE A 471 1.12 22.18 19.73
C ILE A 471 0.87 21.80 21.20
N PRO A 472 0.06 22.60 21.96
CA PRO A 472 -0.23 22.29 23.34
C PRO A 472 -1.02 20.99 23.47
N GLU A 473 -0.54 20.07 24.31
CA GLU A 473 -1.30 18.88 24.67
C GLU A 473 -2.55 19.25 25.44
N VAL A 474 -3.69 18.76 25.02
CA VAL A 474 -4.98 18.95 25.70
C VAL A 474 -5.46 17.61 26.25
N ILE A 475 -5.59 17.56 27.57
CA ILE A 475 -6.20 16.37 28.19
C ILE A 475 -7.68 16.35 27.80
N LEU A 476 -8.10 15.33 27.11
CA LEU A 476 -9.50 15.11 26.76
C LEU A 476 -10.32 14.96 28.06
N PRO A 477 -11.43 15.70 28.22
CA PRO A 477 -12.28 15.53 29.40
C PRO A 477 -12.79 14.11 29.46
N PHE A 478 -12.63 13.46 30.61
CA PHE A 478 -13.17 12.13 30.83
C PHE A 478 -14.71 12.25 30.76
N ALA A 479 -15.27 11.81 29.65
CA ALA A 479 -16.69 11.55 29.58
C ALA A 479 -16.97 10.27 30.37
N ASN A 480 -17.69 10.40 31.46
CA ASN A 480 -18.11 9.27 32.30
C ASN A 480 -19.21 8.49 31.52
N THR A 481 -18.81 7.74 30.51
CA THR A 481 -19.73 6.96 29.69
C THR A 481 -19.95 5.58 30.31
N SER A 482 -21.18 5.32 30.73
CA SER A 482 -21.56 4.05 31.32
C SER A 482 -21.52 2.83 30.37
N LYS A 483 -21.32 3.05 29.09
CA LYS A 483 -21.23 1.98 28.08
C LYS A 483 -20.03 2.18 27.18
N ILE A 484 -18.98 1.45 27.46
CA ILE A 484 -17.73 1.52 26.71
C ILE A 484 -17.80 0.61 25.46
N ILE A 485 -18.49 -0.53 25.55
CA ILE A 485 -18.58 -1.50 24.43
C ILE A 485 -20.06 -1.72 24.08
N PRO A 486 -20.48 -1.43 22.85
CA PRO A 486 -21.81 -1.78 22.33
C PRO A 486 -22.12 -3.28 22.48
N SER A 487 -23.40 -3.62 22.67
CA SER A 487 -23.84 -5.00 22.92
C SER A 487 -23.57 -5.94 21.73
N ASP A 488 -23.64 -5.42 20.52
CA ASP A 488 -23.31 -6.16 19.30
C ASP A 488 -21.81 -6.50 19.20
N GLN A 489 -20.94 -5.53 19.50
CA GLN A 489 -19.48 -5.77 19.54
C GLN A 489 -19.11 -6.77 20.65
N ARG A 490 -19.77 -6.68 21.82
CA ARG A 490 -19.59 -7.65 22.90
C ARG A 490 -19.98 -9.05 22.44
N ARG A 491 -21.13 -9.17 21.77
CA ARG A 491 -21.62 -10.45 21.23
C ARG A 491 -20.61 -11.09 20.29
N LEU A 492 -20.03 -10.32 19.35
CA LEU A 492 -18.98 -10.83 18.46
C LEU A 492 -17.78 -11.37 19.24
N SER A 493 -17.33 -10.61 20.24
CA SER A 493 -16.20 -11.02 21.10
C SER A 493 -16.52 -12.29 21.92
N ASP A 494 -17.73 -12.40 22.45
CA ASP A 494 -18.14 -13.56 23.25
C ASP A 494 -18.26 -14.82 22.39
N ILE A 495 -18.81 -14.74 21.18
CA ILE A 495 -18.87 -15.86 20.23
C ILE A 495 -17.46 -16.35 19.89
N LYS A 496 -16.53 -15.44 19.62
CA LYS A 496 -15.13 -15.82 19.36
C LYS A 496 -14.52 -16.59 20.52
N ARG A 497 -14.69 -16.09 21.75
CA ARG A 497 -14.18 -16.77 22.96
C ARG A 497 -14.82 -18.15 23.19
N LEU A 498 -16.11 -18.26 22.95
CA LEU A 498 -16.83 -19.52 23.07
C LEU A 498 -16.30 -20.56 22.10
N LEU A 499 -16.17 -20.21 20.82
CA LEU A 499 -15.66 -21.14 19.82
C LEU A 499 -14.20 -21.53 20.12
N ALA A 500 -13.35 -20.56 20.50
CA ALA A 500 -11.98 -20.87 20.91
C ALA A 500 -11.93 -21.82 22.12
N SER A 501 -12.80 -21.61 23.14
CA SER A 501 -12.89 -22.50 24.30
C SER A 501 -13.49 -23.89 24.00
N SER A 502 -14.24 -24.02 22.89
CA SER A 502 -14.77 -25.29 22.36
C SER A 502 -13.74 -26.03 21.48
N GLY A 503 -12.49 -25.61 21.49
CA GLY A 503 -11.39 -26.29 20.80
C GLY A 503 -11.21 -25.92 19.32
N TYR A 504 -11.79 -24.81 18.89
CA TYR A 504 -11.54 -24.26 17.56
C TYR A 504 -10.34 -23.32 17.53
N THR A 505 -9.67 -23.28 16.39
CA THR A 505 -8.66 -22.28 16.07
C THR A 505 -9.28 -21.15 15.25
N GLU A 506 -9.16 -19.91 15.72
CA GLU A 506 -9.60 -18.74 14.95
C GLU A 506 -8.67 -18.52 13.76
N VAL A 507 -9.26 -18.25 12.61
CA VAL A 507 -8.55 -17.76 11.43
C VAL A 507 -9.14 -16.43 10.99
N VAL A 508 -8.32 -15.61 10.34
CA VAL A 508 -8.73 -14.32 9.75
C VAL A 508 -8.37 -14.37 8.29
N THR A 509 -9.37 -14.36 7.44
CA THR A 509 -9.20 -14.45 6.00
C THR A 509 -9.61 -13.15 5.31
N TRP A 510 -9.22 -13.00 4.04
CA TRP A 510 -9.59 -11.84 3.26
C TRP A 510 -11.10 -11.76 3.05
N SER A 511 -11.63 -10.55 3.02
CA SER A 511 -13.02 -10.29 2.60
C SER A 511 -13.22 -10.48 1.09
N PHE A 512 -12.15 -10.68 0.35
CA PHE A 512 -12.12 -10.94 -1.09
C PHE A 512 -11.81 -12.41 -1.36
N MET A 513 -12.29 -12.91 -2.48
CA MET A 513 -12.04 -14.28 -2.89
C MET A 513 -12.17 -14.44 -4.42
N ASP A 514 -11.79 -15.61 -4.92
CA ASP A 514 -11.94 -15.99 -6.31
C ASP A 514 -13.43 -16.15 -6.68
N SER A 515 -13.90 -15.40 -7.66
CA SER A 515 -15.28 -15.46 -8.17
C SER A 515 -15.68 -16.88 -8.63
N ASN A 516 -14.74 -17.66 -9.19
CA ASN A 516 -14.97 -19.05 -9.56
C ASN A 516 -15.29 -19.95 -8.35
N LYS A 517 -14.82 -19.61 -7.16
CA LYS A 517 -15.15 -20.29 -5.92
C LYS A 517 -16.43 -19.74 -5.31
N ALA A 518 -16.60 -18.41 -5.32
CA ALA A 518 -17.76 -17.72 -4.77
C ALA A 518 -19.09 -18.20 -5.37
N GLN A 519 -19.15 -18.44 -6.69
CA GLN A 519 -20.35 -18.89 -7.41
C GLN A 519 -20.96 -20.19 -6.89
N HIS A 520 -20.20 -20.99 -6.14
CA HIS A 520 -20.72 -22.23 -5.55
C HIS A 520 -21.49 -22.00 -4.26
N PHE A 521 -21.38 -20.80 -3.66
CA PHE A 521 -22.00 -20.45 -2.39
C PHE A 521 -23.11 -19.41 -2.55
N ALA A 522 -23.05 -18.57 -3.58
CA ALA A 522 -24.12 -17.65 -3.95
C ALA A 522 -24.05 -17.32 -5.44
N PRO A 523 -25.17 -16.91 -6.07
CA PRO A 523 -25.15 -16.32 -7.42
C PRO A 523 -24.24 -15.10 -7.46
N LEU A 524 -23.37 -15.02 -8.48
CA LEU A 524 -22.50 -13.85 -8.66
C LEU A 524 -23.34 -12.61 -9.04
N LYS A 525 -22.94 -11.48 -8.47
CA LYS A 525 -23.50 -10.15 -8.76
C LYS A 525 -22.38 -9.24 -9.24
N GLU A 526 -22.60 -8.52 -10.32
CA GLU A 526 -21.61 -7.59 -10.90
C GLU A 526 -21.15 -6.52 -9.88
N GLU A 527 -22.07 -6.04 -9.07
CA GLU A 527 -21.85 -5.03 -8.05
C GLU A 527 -20.88 -5.45 -6.91
N LEU A 528 -20.66 -6.75 -6.73
CA LEU A 528 -19.73 -7.30 -5.76
C LEU A 528 -18.39 -7.73 -6.39
N THR A 529 -18.22 -7.53 -7.68
CA THR A 529 -16.97 -7.77 -8.40
C THR A 529 -16.06 -6.54 -8.29
N LEU A 530 -14.80 -6.76 -7.93
CA LEU A 530 -13.82 -5.68 -7.79
C LEU A 530 -13.33 -5.23 -9.18
N GLN A 531 -13.34 -3.92 -9.44
CA GLN A 531 -12.85 -3.37 -10.70
C GLN A 531 -11.34 -3.50 -10.86
N ASN A 532 -10.60 -3.34 -9.77
CA ASN A 532 -9.13 -3.39 -9.75
C ASN A 532 -8.65 -4.31 -8.62
N PRO A 533 -8.84 -5.64 -8.73
CA PRO A 533 -8.43 -6.57 -7.69
C PRO A 533 -6.91 -6.60 -7.57
N ILE A 534 -6.41 -6.80 -6.36
CA ILE A 534 -4.98 -6.91 -6.07
C ILE A 534 -4.33 -8.12 -6.77
N SER A 535 -5.13 -9.18 -6.99
CA SER A 535 -4.79 -10.35 -7.79
C SER A 535 -6.06 -10.98 -8.37
N SER A 536 -5.92 -11.77 -9.44
CA SER A 536 -7.05 -12.38 -10.16
C SER A 536 -7.85 -13.40 -9.34
N ASP A 537 -7.29 -13.91 -8.25
CA ASP A 537 -7.93 -14.84 -7.32
C ASP A 537 -8.59 -14.16 -6.11
N LEU A 538 -8.61 -12.82 -6.09
CA LEU A 538 -9.24 -11.97 -5.09
C LEU A 538 -10.15 -10.91 -5.74
N ASP A 539 -10.94 -11.32 -6.73
CA ASP A 539 -11.72 -10.45 -7.62
C ASP A 539 -13.16 -10.21 -7.15
N TYR A 540 -13.61 -10.88 -6.08
CA TYR A 540 -15.00 -10.86 -5.66
C TYR A 540 -15.16 -10.71 -4.14
N MET A 541 -16.18 -9.95 -3.68
CA MET A 541 -16.52 -9.84 -2.26
C MET A 541 -17.13 -11.15 -1.76
N ARG A 542 -16.63 -11.73 -0.66
CA ARG A 542 -17.05 -13.04 -0.16
C ARG A 542 -18.53 -13.09 0.25
N PRO A 543 -19.35 -13.98 -0.34
CA PRO A 543 -20.75 -14.15 0.03
C PRO A 543 -20.93 -15.02 1.28
N SER A 544 -19.91 -15.79 1.66
CA SER A 544 -19.83 -16.69 2.80
C SER A 544 -18.37 -16.78 3.26
N ILE A 545 -18.17 -17.11 4.53
CA ILE A 545 -16.84 -17.38 5.11
C ILE A 545 -16.42 -18.83 4.83
N LEU A 546 -17.38 -19.73 4.62
CA LEU A 546 -17.12 -21.16 4.46
C LEU A 546 -16.08 -21.50 3.38
N PRO A 547 -16.11 -20.93 2.15
CA PRO A 547 -15.11 -21.21 1.14
C PRO A 547 -13.68 -20.84 1.56
N ASN A 548 -13.53 -19.77 2.35
CA ASN A 548 -12.22 -19.37 2.88
C ASN A 548 -11.70 -20.41 3.88
N LEU A 549 -12.58 -20.88 4.80
CA LEU A 549 -12.23 -21.95 5.75
C LEU A 549 -11.88 -23.26 5.05
N LEU A 550 -12.59 -23.62 3.97
CA LEU A 550 -12.26 -24.80 3.16
C LEU A 550 -10.86 -24.68 2.54
N GLY A 551 -10.50 -23.51 2.04
CA GLY A 551 -9.16 -23.24 1.53
C GLY A 551 -8.07 -23.43 2.58
N ILE A 552 -8.28 -22.92 3.79
CA ILE A 552 -7.34 -23.10 4.92
C ILE A 552 -7.31 -24.56 5.37
N CYS A 553 -8.46 -25.24 5.42
CA CYS A 553 -8.54 -26.67 5.73
C CYS A 553 -7.69 -27.50 4.77
N ARG A 554 -7.85 -27.32 3.46
CA ARG A 554 -7.02 -27.99 2.44
C ARG A 554 -5.53 -27.76 2.67
N ASN A 555 -5.13 -26.51 2.94
CA ASN A 555 -3.72 -26.20 3.16
C ASN A 555 -3.14 -26.92 4.40
N ASN A 556 -3.96 -27.14 5.43
CA ASN A 556 -3.57 -27.89 6.62
C ASN A 556 -3.53 -29.41 6.34
N LEU A 557 -4.52 -29.95 5.62
CA LEU A 557 -4.54 -31.35 5.20
C LEU A 557 -3.31 -31.71 4.37
N ASN A 558 -2.90 -30.84 3.45
CA ASN A 558 -1.69 -30.98 2.64
C ASN A 558 -0.40 -30.98 3.48
N ARG A 559 -0.47 -30.46 4.72
CA ARG A 559 0.63 -30.50 5.71
C ARG A 559 0.46 -31.63 6.72
N SER A 560 -0.40 -32.60 6.43
CA SER A 560 -0.67 -33.79 7.27
C SER A 560 -1.34 -33.50 8.61
N PHE A 561 -2.02 -32.36 8.75
CA PHE A 561 -2.92 -32.12 9.87
C PHE A 561 -4.31 -32.68 9.52
N HIS A 562 -4.74 -33.76 10.19
CA HIS A 562 -5.98 -34.44 9.84
C HIS A 562 -7.17 -34.12 10.75
N ASN A 563 -6.92 -33.70 11.99
CA ASN A 563 -7.96 -33.26 12.92
C ASN A 563 -7.98 -31.74 12.95
N ILE A 564 -8.96 -31.15 12.27
CA ILE A 564 -9.02 -29.71 12.04
C ILE A 564 -10.34 -29.17 12.54
N SER A 565 -10.27 -28.14 13.39
CA SER A 565 -11.41 -27.36 13.86
C SER A 565 -11.07 -25.89 13.70
N LEU A 566 -11.67 -25.21 12.71
CA LEU A 566 -11.40 -23.81 12.37
C LEU A 566 -12.67 -23.00 12.45
N PHE A 567 -12.54 -21.74 12.85
CA PHE A 567 -13.64 -20.77 12.77
C PHE A 567 -13.16 -19.38 12.37
N GLU A 568 -14.10 -18.62 11.87
CA GLU A 568 -13.96 -17.17 11.66
C GLU A 568 -15.27 -16.47 11.98
N VAL A 569 -15.17 -15.30 12.61
CA VAL A 569 -16.29 -14.38 12.84
C VAL A 569 -16.00 -13.09 12.14
N GLY A 570 -16.79 -12.76 11.12
CA GLY A 570 -16.57 -11.59 10.29
C GLY A 570 -17.72 -11.28 9.34
N PRO A 571 -17.57 -10.23 8.52
CA PRO A 571 -18.59 -9.82 7.56
C PRO A 571 -18.66 -10.74 6.34
N ILE A 572 -19.86 -10.89 5.82
CA ILE A 572 -20.16 -11.42 4.49
C ILE A 572 -20.92 -10.35 3.68
N PHE A 573 -20.88 -10.45 2.36
CA PHE A 573 -21.41 -9.44 1.46
C PHE A 573 -22.47 -10.07 0.54
N GLN A 574 -23.69 -9.54 0.60
CA GLN A 574 -24.83 -10.01 -0.21
C GLN A 574 -25.27 -8.97 -1.23
N ASP A 575 -24.96 -7.71 -0.99
CA ASP A 575 -25.25 -6.55 -1.84
C ASP A 575 -24.28 -5.41 -1.47
N THR A 576 -24.48 -4.25 -2.08
CA THR A 576 -23.70 -3.01 -1.84
C THR A 576 -24.30 -2.12 -0.75
N SER A 577 -25.23 -2.62 0.05
CA SER A 577 -25.79 -1.84 1.16
C SER A 577 -24.76 -1.63 2.27
N ASP A 578 -24.89 -0.53 3.01
CA ASP A 578 -24.02 -0.21 4.15
C ASP A 578 -24.22 -1.17 5.35
N ARG A 579 -25.16 -2.09 5.25
CA ARG A 579 -25.45 -3.07 6.30
C ARG A 579 -24.46 -4.23 6.26
N LEU A 580 -23.50 -4.23 7.15
CA LEU A 580 -22.62 -5.38 7.36
C LEU A 580 -23.38 -6.55 7.98
N ILE A 581 -23.34 -7.70 7.30
CA ILE A 581 -23.89 -8.96 7.82
C ILE A 581 -22.74 -9.73 8.45
N ASN A 582 -22.71 -9.77 9.79
CA ASN A 582 -21.71 -10.53 10.51
C ASN A 582 -22.13 -11.98 10.65
N ASN A 583 -21.27 -12.88 10.21
CA ASN A 583 -21.44 -14.32 10.32
C ASN A 583 -20.38 -14.95 11.22
N ALA A 584 -20.76 -15.97 11.98
CA ALA A 584 -19.83 -16.91 12.58
C ALA A 584 -19.88 -18.20 11.76
N CYS A 585 -18.76 -18.58 11.19
CA CYS A 585 -18.62 -19.80 10.42
C CYS A 585 -17.57 -20.69 11.08
N ALA A 586 -17.87 -21.98 11.21
CA ALA A 586 -16.92 -22.96 11.73
C ALA A 586 -16.99 -24.27 10.97
N ILE A 587 -15.86 -24.96 10.92
CA ILE A 587 -15.73 -26.29 10.30
C ILE A 587 -15.02 -27.26 11.23
N ARG A 588 -15.42 -28.52 11.16
CA ARG A 588 -14.71 -29.65 11.77
C ARG A 588 -14.49 -30.77 10.75
N THR A 589 -13.34 -31.43 10.85
CA THR A 589 -13.01 -32.63 10.07
C THR A 589 -12.04 -33.51 10.84
N GLY A 590 -12.04 -34.79 10.51
CA GLY A 590 -11.25 -35.81 11.18
C GLY A 590 -11.95 -36.38 12.43
N HIS A 591 -11.25 -36.48 13.54
CA HIS A 591 -11.72 -37.17 14.73
C HIS A 591 -11.88 -36.24 15.92
N THR A 592 -12.83 -36.61 16.82
CA THR A 592 -13.14 -35.85 18.03
C THR A 592 -12.02 -35.83 19.06
N ALA A 593 -11.06 -36.75 18.97
CA ALA A 593 -9.91 -36.80 19.85
C ALA A 593 -8.65 -37.24 19.08
N SER A 594 -7.49 -36.88 19.60
CA SER A 594 -6.22 -37.46 19.18
C SER A 594 -6.17 -38.95 19.57
N LYS A 595 -5.32 -39.72 18.86
CA LYS A 595 -5.14 -41.14 19.19
C LYS A 595 -4.62 -41.27 20.65
N ASN A 596 -5.38 -41.94 21.48
CA ASN A 596 -5.08 -42.11 22.91
C ASN A 596 -5.50 -43.49 23.38
N SER A 597 -5.15 -43.87 24.63
CA SER A 597 -5.42 -45.18 25.23
C SER A 597 -6.69 -45.22 26.08
N HIS A 598 -7.39 -44.11 26.28
CA HIS A 598 -8.43 -43.99 27.31
C HIS A 598 -9.78 -43.48 26.83
N GLY A 599 -9.99 -43.26 25.57
CA GLY A 599 -11.24 -42.66 25.12
C GLY A 599 -11.73 -43.16 23.77
N ASP A 600 -13.00 -42.99 23.54
CA ASP A 600 -13.59 -43.25 22.25
C ASP A 600 -13.14 -42.18 21.25
N ARG A 601 -12.53 -42.65 20.20
CA ARG A 601 -12.14 -41.83 19.07
C ARG A 601 -13.08 -42.10 17.91
N ARG A 602 -14.05 -41.21 17.72
CA ARG A 602 -14.95 -41.26 16.56
C ARG A 602 -14.68 -40.13 15.60
N GLU A 603 -15.13 -40.27 14.40
CA GLU A 603 -15.16 -39.17 13.44
C GLU A 603 -16.19 -38.12 13.87
N TYR A 604 -15.94 -36.86 13.48
CA TYR A 604 -16.94 -35.80 13.67
C TYR A 604 -18.19 -36.10 12.83
N ASP A 605 -19.33 -35.65 13.32
CA ASP A 605 -20.60 -35.75 12.62
C ASP A 605 -21.43 -34.44 12.70
N VAL A 606 -22.64 -34.47 12.14
CA VAL A 606 -23.53 -33.31 12.13
C VAL A 606 -23.98 -32.86 13.52
N PHE A 607 -24.00 -33.80 14.48
CA PHE A 607 -24.44 -33.49 15.85
C PHE A 607 -23.39 -32.75 16.65
N ASP A 608 -22.10 -32.94 16.33
CA ASP A 608 -21.01 -32.14 16.91
C ASP A 608 -21.16 -30.67 16.52
N ILE A 609 -21.37 -30.38 15.23
CA ILE A 609 -21.59 -29.00 14.72
C ILE A 609 -22.90 -28.42 15.31
N LYS A 610 -23.94 -29.22 15.47
CA LYS A 610 -25.16 -28.78 16.12
C LYS A 610 -24.93 -28.42 17.60
N ALA A 611 -24.14 -29.20 18.33
CA ALA A 611 -23.78 -28.93 19.72
C ALA A 611 -22.97 -27.62 19.84
N ASP A 612 -22.02 -27.38 18.94
CA ASP A 612 -21.25 -26.15 18.92
C ASP A 612 -22.12 -24.87 18.70
N MET A 613 -23.13 -24.96 17.82
CA MET A 613 -24.13 -23.89 17.69
C MET A 613 -24.98 -23.73 18.98
N ALA A 614 -25.37 -24.83 19.61
CA ALA A 614 -26.16 -24.79 20.85
C ALA A 614 -25.42 -24.00 21.94
N ILE A 615 -24.11 -24.21 22.10
CA ILE A 615 -23.26 -23.45 23.03
C ILE A 615 -23.35 -21.93 22.78
N ILE A 616 -23.30 -21.51 21.51
CA ILE A 616 -23.41 -20.07 21.16
C ILE A 616 -24.81 -19.55 21.53
N LEU A 617 -25.88 -20.30 21.20
CA LEU A 617 -27.23 -19.88 21.47
C LEU A 617 -27.52 -19.82 22.97
N ASP A 618 -27.06 -20.81 23.76
CA ASP A 618 -27.20 -20.83 25.22
C ASP A 618 -26.52 -19.62 25.88
N SER A 619 -25.38 -19.20 25.35
CA SER A 619 -24.65 -18.03 25.85
C SER A 619 -25.44 -16.72 25.77
N ILE A 620 -26.36 -16.63 24.81
CA ILE A 620 -27.26 -15.45 24.62
C ILE A 620 -28.64 -15.69 25.25
N GLY A 621 -28.85 -16.82 25.95
CA GLY A 621 -30.10 -17.21 26.61
C GLY A 621 -31.17 -17.75 25.64
N LEU A 622 -30.78 -18.22 24.48
CA LEU A 622 -31.65 -18.86 23.50
C LEU A 622 -31.43 -20.37 23.51
N ASP A 623 -32.38 -21.09 24.05
CA ASP A 623 -32.38 -22.54 24.03
C ASP A 623 -32.60 -23.06 22.60
N ILE A 624 -31.72 -23.92 22.12
CA ILE A 624 -31.81 -24.52 20.78
C ILE A 624 -33.11 -25.32 20.57
N ASP A 625 -33.66 -25.90 21.64
CA ASP A 625 -34.92 -26.64 21.59
C ASP A 625 -36.15 -25.77 21.34
N LYS A 626 -36.02 -24.45 21.51
CA LYS A 626 -37.03 -23.45 21.10
C LYS A 626 -36.95 -23.06 19.61
N CYS A 627 -35.90 -23.48 18.93
CA CYS A 627 -35.70 -23.26 17.50
C CYS A 627 -36.26 -24.44 16.69
N GLN A 628 -36.68 -24.17 15.47
CA GLN A 628 -37.11 -25.19 14.52
C GLN A 628 -35.93 -25.55 13.59
N ILE A 629 -35.71 -26.86 13.44
CA ILE A 629 -34.80 -27.36 12.41
C ILE A 629 -35.67 -27.70 11.18
N ARG A 630 -35.26 -27.12 10.03
CA ARG A 630 -35.91 -27.36 8.76
C ARG A 630 -34.94 -28.01 7.77
N ASP A 631 -35.48 -28.85 6.91
CA ASP A 631 -34.75 -29.50 5.82
C ASP A 631 -34.63 -28.54 4.62
N SER A 632 -33.85 -27.48 4.81
CA SER A 632 -33.72 -26.37 3.83
C SER A 632 -32.35 -25.72 3.89
N ALA A 633 -31.28 -26.49 3.83
CA ALA A 633 -29.92 -25.96 3.72
C ALA A 633 -29.60 -25.58 2.27
N PRO A 634 -28.67 -24.63 2.03
CA PRO A 634 -28.16 -24.32 0.70
C PRO A 634 -27.54 -25.55 0.01
N SER A 635 -27.51 -25.54 -1.33
CA SER A 635 -27.04 -26.67 -2.15
C SER A 635 -25.58 -27.07 -1.98
N TYR A 636 -24.78 -26.21 -1.37
CA TYR A 636 -23.40 -26.54 -1.00
C TYR A 636 -23.28 -27.36 0.31
N TYR A 637 -24.38 -27.63 0.99
CA TYR A 637 -24.50 -28.66 2.02
C TYR A 637 -25.07 -29.95 1.49
N HIS A 638 -24.80 -31.04 2.18
CA HIS A 638 -25.33 -32.38 1.84
C HIS A 638 -26.86 -32.42 1.99
N PRO A 639 -27.61 -32.94 1.00
CA PRO A 639 -29.07 -32.81 0.97
C PRO A 639 -29.81 -33.53 2.12
N THR A 640 -29.22 -34.53 2.75
CA THR A 640 -29.86 -35.30 3.83
C THR A 640 -29.12 -35.25 5.17
N ARG A 641 -27.94 -34.57 5.22
CA ARG A 641 -27.14 -34.46 6.44
C ARG A 641 -26.89 -32.97 6.77
N SER A 642 -27.90 -32.17 6.55
CA SER A 642 -27.84 -30.73 6.81
C SER A 642 -29.22 -30.18 7.11
N GLY A 643 -29.29 -28.98 7.61
CA GLY A 643 -30.52 -28.27 7.87
C GLY A 643 -30.32 -26.79 8.14
N SER A 644 -31.39 -26.06 8.27
CA SER A 644 -31.42 -24.70 8.78
C SER A 644 -32.02 -24.62 10.16
N LEU A 645 -31.45 -23.80 11.02
CA LEU A 645 -31.97 -23.48 12.35
C LEU A 645 -32.78 -22.18 12.25
N CYS A 646 -34.04 -22.23 12.62
CA CYS A 646 -34.98 -21.12 12.45
C CYS A 646 -35.64 -20.71 13.77
N LEU A 647 -35.82 -19.44 13.98
CA LEU A 647 -36.65 -18.85 15.04
C LEU A 647 -37.83 -18.11 14.36
N GLY A 648 -39.00 -18.74 14.38
CA GLY A 648 -40.15 -18.28 13.63
C GLY A 648 -39.91 -18.30 12.13
N LYS A 649 -39.89 -17.13 11.50
CA LYS A 649 -39.62 -16.98 10.05
C LYS A 649 -38.14 -16.79 9.73
N ASN A 650 -37.34 -16.39 10.72
CA ASN A 650 -35.96 -16.03 10.51
C ASN A 650 -35.06 -17.27 10.55
N ILE A 651 -34.16 -17.37 9.58
CA ILE A 651 -33.11 -18.38 9.54
C ILE A 651 -31.94 -17.84 10.34
N LEU A 652 -31.60 -18.50 11.45
CA LEU A 652 -30.47 -18.12 12.29
C LEU A 652 -29.16 -18.69 11.78
N ALA A 653 -29.20 -19.95 11.30
CA ALA A 653 -28.00 -20.64 10.83
C ALA A 653 -28.33 -21.73 9.80
N TYR A 654 -27.32 -22.06 9.01
CA TYR A 654 -27.21 -23.29 8.24
C TYR A 654 -26.16 -24.18 8.87
N PHE A 655 -26.36 -25.49 8.87
CA PHE A 655 -25.39 -26.43 9.41
C PHE A 655 -25.50 -27.82 8.76
N GLY A 656 -24.41 -28.56 8.83
CA GLY A 656 -24.39 -29.95 8.33
C GLY A 656 -23.06 -30.33 7.70
N GLN A 657 -23.10 -31.47 6.99
CA GLN A 657 -21.99 -31.89 6.15
C GLN A 657 -21.91 -31.02 4.89
N VAL A 658 -20.72 -30.55 4.57
CA VAL A 658 -20.48 -29.89 3.28
C VAL A 658 -20.68 -30.91 2.16
N HIS A 659 -21.31 -30.51 1.06
CA HIS A 659 -21.60 -31.42 -0.04
C HIS A 659 -20.29 -32.01 -0.62
N PRO A 660 -20.17 -33.34 -0.80
CA PRO A 660 -18.95 -33.98 -1.27
C PRO A 660 -18.40 -33.39 -2.62
N MET A 661 -19.30 -32.97 -3.51
CA MET A 661 -18.88 -32.28 -4.75
C MET A 661 -18.22 -30.94 -4.49
N ILE A 662 -18.63 -30.24 -3.45
CA ILE A 662 -17.98 -28.97 -3.06
C ILE A 662 -16.61 -29.26 -2.45
N SER A 663 -16.53 -30.22 -1.50
CA SER A 663 -15.24 -30.64 -0.91
C SER A 663 -14.24 -31.02 -2.00
N LYS A 664 -14.67 -31.78 -3.02
CA LYS A 664 -13.84 -32.15 -4.17
C LYS A 664 -13.35 -30.94 -4.99
N LYS A 665 -14.16 -29.89 -5.15
CA LYS A 665 -13.74 -28.65 -5.84
C LYS A 665 -12.68 -27.86 -5.07
N PHE A 666 -12.55 -28.10 -3.77
CA PHE A 666 -11.52 -27.55 -2.92
C PHE A 666 -10.37 -28.53 -2.67
N ASP A 667 -10.31 -29.68 -3.37
CA ASP A 667 -9.31 -30.74 -3.21
C ASP A 667 -9.29 -31.30 -1.77
N ILE A 668 -10.47 -31.53 -1.18
CA ILE A 668 -10.64 -32.04 0.17
C ILE A 668 -11.32 -33.42 0.07
N GLU A 669 -10.65 -34.46 0.59
CA GLU A 669 -11.17 -35.85 0.59
C GLU A 669 -12.04 -36.19 1.82
N PRO A 670 -11.64 -35.82 3.07
CA PRO A 670 -12.43 -36.17 4.25
C PRO A 670 -13.71 -35.36 4.33
N ASP A 671 -14.69 -35.94 5.04
CA ASP A 671 -15.95 -35.25 5.32
C ASP A 671 -15.72 -34.00 6.17
N ILE A 672 -16.35 -32.92 5.75
CA ILE A 672 -16.32 -31.61 6.44
C ILE A 672 -17.70 -31.33 7.00
N PHE A 673 -17.77 -31.02 8.28
CA PHE A 673 -19.00 -30.57 8.94
C PHE A 673 -18.84 -29.07 9.26
N ALA A 674 -19.87 -28.29 8.95
CA ALA A 674 -19.82 -26.83 9.04
C ALA A 674 -21.10 -26.24 9.60
N PHE A 675 -21.00 -25.05 10.19
CA PHE A 675 -22.15 -24.18 10.39
C PHE A 675 -21.82 -22.77 9.95
N GLU A 676 -22.86 -22.03 9.55
CA GLU A 676 -22.84 -20.60 9.24
C GLU A 676 -23.98 -19.95 10.03
N LEU A 677 -23.63 -19.15 11.04
CA LEU A 677 -24.58 -18.49 11.94
C LEU A 677 -24.63 -17.00 11.63
N ASN A 678 -25.82 -16.49 11.26
CA ASN A 678 -26.03 -15.06 11.06
C ASN A 678 -26.21 -14.36 12.40
N ILE A 679 -25.18 -13.66 12.84
CA ILE A 679 -25.17 -13.01 14.16
C ILE A 679 -26.19 -11.85 14.23
N ASN A 680 -26.48 -11.21 13.09
CA ASN A 680 -27.43 -10.09 13.04
C ASN A 680 -28.88 -10.53 13.25
N GLU A 681 -29.20 -11.80 12.92
CA GLU A 681 -30.55 -12.37 13.10
C GLU A 681 -30.76 -12.92 14.51
N LEU A 682 -29.71 -13.01 15.34
CA LEU A 682 -29.86 -13.47 16.71
C LEU A 682 -30.63 -12.46 17.55
N PRO A 683 -31.62 -12.87 18.35
CA PRO A 683 -32.39 -11.95 19.17
C PRO A 683 -31.53 -11.30 20.24
N PHE A 684 -31.81 -10.05 20.56
CA PHE A 684 -31.31 -9.40 21.76
C PHE A 684 -32.29 -9.63 22.90
N SER A 685 -31.81 -10.18 24.01
CA SER A 685 -32.62 -10.28 25.22
C SER A 685 -33.05 -8.89 25.68
N LYS A 686 -34.30 -8.70 26.02
CA LYS A 686 -34.82 -7.49 26.66
C LYS A 686 -34.26 -7.31 28.08
N GLU A 687 -33.78 -8.41 28.68
CA GLU A 687 -33.13 -8.39 29.98
C GLU A 687 -31.65 -7.94 29.87
N ARG A 688 -31.10 -7.44 30.97
CA ARG A 688 -29.68 -7.04 31.01
C ARG A 688 -28.81 -8.24 30.64
N TYR A 689 -27.91 -8.02 29.67
CA TYR A 689 -26.92 -9.00 29.25
C TYR A 689 -26.20 -9.61 30.44
N GLY A 690 -26.22 -10.94 30.52
CA GLY A 690 -25.60 -11.69 31.60
C GLY A 690 -26.52 -11.96 32.83
N LYS A 691 -27.78 -11.48 32.83
CA LYS A 691 -28.75 -11.87 33.86
C LYS A 691 -29.37 -13.20 33.45
N ARG A 692 -29.08 -14.23 34.21
CA ARG A 692 -29.76 -15.55 34.11
C ARG A 692 -30.96 -15.57 35.00
N SER A 693 -31.98 -16.37 34.62
CA SER A 693 -33.09 -16.66 35.47
C SER A 693 -32.62 -17.40 36.74
N GLU A 694 -33.32 -17.17 37.82
CA GLU A 694 -33.06 -17.91 39.06
C GLU A 694 -33.17 -19.42 38.82
N TYR A 695 -32.21 -20.17 39.33
CA TYR A 695 -32.24 -21.62 39.28
C TYR A 695 -33.11 -22.10 40.43
N ILE A 696 -34.26 -22.69 40.10
CA ILE A 696 -35.22 -23.23 41.08
C ILE A 696 -34.98 -24.73 41.18
N THR A 697 -34.64 -25.21 42.37
CA THR A 697 -34.53 -26.62 42.69
C THR A 697 -35.84 -27.10 43.26
N SER A 698 -36.25 -28.30 42.87
CA SER A 698 -37.39 -28.96 43.49
C SER A 698 -36.91 -29.88 44.62
N ASP A 699 -37.58 -29.85 45.78
CA ASP A 699 -37.32 -30.73 46.92
C ASP A 699 -37.92 -32.10 46.73
N TYR A 700 -38.65 -32.34 45.66
CA TYR A 700 -39.34 -33.57 45.38
C TYR A 700 -38.61 -34.45 44.37
N GLN A 701 -38.79 -35.77 44.49
CA GLN A 701 -38.11 -36.75 43.67
C GLN A 701 -38.58 -36.72 42.22
N MET A 702 -37.61 -36.76 41.31
CA MET A 702 -37.83 -36.90 39.88
C MET A 702 -38.08 -38.39 39.53
N VAL A 703 -39.04 -38.66 38.69
CA VAL A 703 -39.36 -39.97 38.15
C VAL A 703 -38.95 -39.98 36.66
N THR A 704 -38.16 -41.00 36.31
CA THR A 704 -37.76 -41.21 34.89
C THR A 704 -38.59 -42.42 34.36
N ARG A 705 -39.10 -42.25 33.10
CA ARG A 705 -39.83 -43.29 32.38
C ARG A 705 -39.31 -43.42 30.97
N ASP A 706 -39.02 -44.63 30.57
CA ASP A 706 -38.57 -44.99 29.25
C ASP A 706 -39.73 -45.48 28.39
N TYR A 707 -39.79 -45.02 27.15
CA TYR A 707 -40.78 -45.44 26.18
C TYR A 707 -40.08 -45.79 24.87
N ALA A 708 -40.53 -46.84 24.19
CA ALA A 708 -40.12 -47.19 22.85
C ALA A 708 -41.33 -47.19 21.92
N PHE A 709 -41.37 -46.30 20.98
CA PHE A 709 -42.44 -46.17 20.00
C PHE A 709 -42.01 -46.63 18.62
N ILE A 710 -42.83 -47.47 17.98
CA ILE A 710 -42.67 -47.85 16.59
C ILE A 710 -43.44 -46.81 15.76
N VAL A 711 -42.68 -46.05 14.92
CA VAL A 711 -43.18 -44.94 14.11
C VAL A 711 -42.77 -45.10 12.65
N ASP A 712 -43.43 -44.36 11.78
CA ASP A 712 -43.02 -44.28 10.38
C ASP A 712 -41.55 -43.80 10.25
N GLN A 713 -40.83 -44.37 9.31
CA GLN A 713 -39.41 -44.06 9.12
C GLN A 713 -39.18 -42.57 8.74
N SER A 714 -40.13 -41.96 8.06
CA SER A 714 -40.10 -40.58 7.63
C SER A 714 -40.40 -39.56 8.74
N LEU A 715 -41.03 -40.01 9.86
CA LEU A 715 -41.38 -39.10 10.95
C LEU A 715 -40.16 -38.50 11.62
N PRO A 716 -40.02 -37.16 11.67
CA PRO A 716 -38.98 -36.51 12.43
C PRO A 716 -39.09 -36.80 13.92
N VAL A 717 -37.99 -37.25 14.55
CA VAL A 717 -37.99 -37.53 15.98
C VAL A 717 -38.29 -36.29 16.81
N ALA A 718 -37.86 -35.10 16.32
CA ALA A 718 -38.15 -33.82 16.97
C ALA A 718 -39.65 -33.58 17.20
N ASP A 719 -40.52 -34.09 16.32
CA ASP A 719 -41.97 -33.93 16.46
C ASP A 719 -42.51 -34.74 17.64
N LEU A 720 -41.96 -35.96 17.88
CA LEU A 720 -42.26 -36.77 19.06
C LEU A 720 -41.78 -36.06 20.33
N LEU A 721 -40.52 -35.59 20.34
CA LEU A 721 -39.96 -34.91 21.52
C LEU A 721 -40.78 -33.67 21.87
N ASN A 722 -41.11 -32.85 20.89
CA ASN A 722 -41.90 -31.63 21.09
C ASN A 722 -43.31 -31.94 21.56
N PHE A 723 -43.92 -33.00 21.04
CA PHE A 723 -45.23 -33.42 21.49
C PHE A 723 -45.22 -33.83 22.98
N ILE A 724 -44.28 -34.70 23.39
CA ILE A 724 -44.16 -35.15 24.78
C ILE A 724 -43.89 -33.99 25.73
N ARG A 725 -42.96 -33.07 25.37
CA ARG A 725 -42.69 -31.85 26.13
C ARG A 725 -43.94 -30.97 26.30
N GLY A 726 -44.87 -31.05 25.34
CA GLY A 726 -46.12 -30.31 25.34
C GLY A 726 -47.27 -30.96 26.11
N VAL A 727 -47.16 -32.25 26.48
CA VAL A 727 -48.26 -33.01 27.14
C VAL A 727 -48.60 -32.40 28.50
N ASP A 728 -47.58 -32.11 29.30
CA ASP A 728 -47.76 -31.38 30.54
C ASP A 728 -46.51 -30.57 30.85
N LYS A 729 -46.60 -29.25 30.60
CA LYS A 729 -45.48 -28.31 30.76
C LYS A 729 -45.01 -28.10 32.18
N LYS A 730 -45.81 -28.50 33.17
CA LYS A 730 -45.47 -28.38 34.58
C LYS A 730 -44.74 -29.62 35.11
N LEU A 731 -45.13 -30.79 34.63
CA LEU A 731 -44.63 -32.06 35.14
C LEU A 731 -43.52 -32.64 34.27
N VAL A 732 -43.57 -32.52 32.96
CA VAL A 732 -42.50 -33.01 32.06
C VAL A 732 -41.33 -32.03 32.07
N ARG A 733 -40.21 -32.46 32.68
CA ARG A 733 -39.00 -31.63 32.83
C ARG A 733 -38.03 -31.77 31.68
N ALA A 734 -37.81 -33.01 31.24
CA ALA A 734 -36.92 -33.29 30.11
C ALA A 734 -37.44 -34.51 29.33
N VAL A 735 -37.13 -34.51 28.04
CA VAL A 735 -37.37 -35.62 27.13
C VAL A 735 -36.11 -35.87 26.34
N GLU A 736 -35.54 -37.07 26.51
CA GLU A 736 -34.24 -37.40 25.90
C GLU A 736 -34.40 -38.59 24.96
N LEU A 737 -33.81 -38.49 23.77
CA LEU A 737 -33.68 -39.60 22.83
C LEU A 737 -32.42 -40.38 23.17
N PHE A 738 -32.52 -41.69 23.41
CA PHE A 738 -31.35 -42.49 23.71
C PHE A 738 -31.10 -43.62 22.71
N ASP A 739 -32.12 -44.05 21.91
CA ASP A 739 -31.89 -45.03 20.85
C ASP A 739 -32.86 -44.88 19.67
N ILE A 740 -32.38 -45.18 18.47
CA ILE A 740 -33.17 -45.34 17.24
C ILE A 740 -32.78 -46.66 16.58
N TYR A 741 -33.66 -47.64 16.70
CA TYR A 741 -33.42 -48.97 16.13
C TYR A 741 -34.12 -49.09 14.75
N ARG A 742 -33.37 -49.61 13.78
CA ARG A 742 -33.83 -49.96 12.42
C ARG A 742 -33.24 -51.34 12.09
N GLY A 743 -34.04 -52.36 12.09
CA GLY A 743 -33.51 -53.70 11.82
C GLY A 743 -34.63 -54.74 11.64
N GLU A 744 -34.28 -56.00 11.50
CA GLU A 744 -35.15 -57.11 11.10
C GLU A 744 -36.34 -57.33 12.03
N LYS A 745 -36.31 -56.77 13.24
CA LYS A 745 -37.43 -56.92 14.22
C LYS A 745 -38.46 -55.78 14.09
N ILE A 746 -38.29 -54.86 13.14
CA ILE A 746 -39.22 -53.77 12.90
C ILE A 746 -39.74 -53.87 11.47
N GLU A 747 -41.02 -53.61 11.29
CA GLU A 747 -41.68 -53.62 9.98
C GLU A 747 -40.97 -52.69 8.99
N ALA A 748 -40.86 -53.11 7.73
CA ALA A 748 -40.24 -52.31 6.68
C ALA A 748 -40.96 -50.96 6.54
N GLY A 749 -40.18 -49.86 6.50
CA GLY A 749 -40.69 -48.47 6.46
C GLY A 749 -40.99 -47.89 7.85
N LYS A 750 -40.69 -48.61 8.93
CA LYS A 750 -40.81 -48.14 10.32
C LYS A 750 -39.47 -48.10 11.05
N LYS A 751 -39.41 -47.38 12.16
CA LYS A 751 -38.30 -47.30 13.11
C LYS A 751 -38.82 -47.34 14.54
N SER A 752 -38.06 -47.90 15.45
CA SER A 752 -38.31 -47.80 16.89
C SER A 752 -37.51 -46.62 17.43
N VAL A 753 -38.19 -45.75 18.16
CA VAL A 753 -37.60 -44.57 18.80
C VAL A 753 -37.73 -44.74 20.30
N ALA A 754 -36.61 -44.84 21.00
CA ALA A 754 -36.57 -45.02 22.47
C ALA A 754 -36.29 -43.69 23.15
N LEU A 755 -37.15 -43.29 24.07
CA LEU A 755 -37.17 -41.98 24.71
C LEU A 755 -37.20 -42.13 26.22
N SER A 756 -36.45 -41.33 26.94
CA SER A 756 -36.52 -41.18 28.39
C SER A 756 -37.21 -39.88 28.75
N VAL A 757 -38.21 -39.95 29.61
CA VAL A 757 -39.00 -38.77 30.02
C VAL A 757 -38.83 -38.59 31.53
N ASN A 758 -38.34 -37.42 31.91
CA ASN A 758 -38.17 -36.98 33.29
C ASN A 758 -39.40 -36.20 33.74
N ILE A 759 -40.05 -36.67 34.80
CA ILE A 759 -41.30 -36.13 35.32
C ILE A 759 -41.09 -35.71 36.77
N GLN A 760 -41.45 -34.47 37.13
CA GLN A 760 -41.32 -33.97 38.52
C GLN A 760 -42.32 -32.86 38.77
N ASP A 761 -42.89 -32.84 39.98
CA ASP A 761 -43.74 -31.76 40.49
C ASP A 761 -42.90 -30.88 41.46
N ASP A 762 -43.08 -29.58 41.46
CA ASP A 762 -42.40 -28.66 42.40
C ASP A 762 -43.14 -28.55 43.74
N SER A 763 -44.35 -29.09 43.84
CA SER A 763 -45.22 -28.96 45.03
C SER A 763 -45.47 -30.20 45.80
N LYS A 764 -45.23 -31.40 45.23
CA LYS A 764 -45.49 -32.69 45.86
C LYS A 764 -44.67 -33.81 45.25
N THR A 765 -44.48 -34.91 46.03
CA THR A 765 -44.01 -36.17 45.47
C THR A 765 -45.13 -36.78 44.60
N LEU A 766 -44.77 -37.20 43.36
CA LEU A 766 -45.72 -37.86 42.46
C LEU A 766 -46.18 -39.19 42.97
N THR A 767 -47.47 -39.40 42.99
CA THR A 767 -48.09 -40.72 43.32
C THR A 767 -48.13 -41.63 42.08
N GLU A 768 -48.30 -42.93 42.28
CA GLU A 768 -48.45 -43.85 41.15
C GLU A 768 -49.61 -43.47 40.22
N SER A 769 -50.71 -42.93 40.80
CA SER A 769 -51.83 -42.42 39.99
C SER A 769 -51.47 -41.24 39.12
N ASP A 770 -50.68 -40.26 39.64
CA ASP A 770 -50.21 -39.12 38.86
C ASP A 770 -49.33 -39.59 37.70
N ILE A 771 -48.43 -40.56 37.97
CA ILE A 771 -47.54 -41.12 36.96
C ILE A 771 -48.30 -41.86 35.87
N ALA A 772 -49.30 -42.69 36.30
CA ALA A 772 -50.15 -43.45 35.36
C ALA A 772 -50.96 -42.52 34.44
N GLU A 773 -51.48 -41.41 34.97
CA GLU A 773 -52.20 -40.40 34.15
C GLU A 773 -51.31 -39.79 33.08
N ILE A 774 -50.09 -39.40 33.43
CA ILE A 774 -49.13 -38.80 32.45
C ILE A 774 -48.72 -39.86 31.44
N ASN A 775 -48.38 -41.05 31.85
CA ASN A 775 -48.05 -42.16 30.96
C ASN A 775 -49.16 -42.37 29.93
N LYS A 776 -50.42 -42.43 30.38
CA LYS A 776 -51.57 -42.58 29.53
C LYS A 776 -51.72 -41.47 28.53
N LYS A 777 -51.56 -40.21 28.97
CA LYS A 777 -51.59 -39.03 28.08
C LYS A 777 -50.49 -39.08 27.02
N ILE A 778 -49.28 -39.51 27.39
CA ILE A 778 -48.14 -39.61 26.45
C ILE A 778 -48.43 -40.73 25.42
N ILE A 779 -48.78 -41.90 25.86
CA ILE A 779 -48.99 -43.07 24.99
C ILE A 779 -50.16 -42.85 24.04
N GLU A 780 -51.35 -42.55 24.56
CA GLU A 780 -52.54 -42.32 23.76
C GLU A 780 -52.39 -41.14 22.80
N GLY A 781 -51.73 -40.09 23.28
CA GLY A 781 -51.49 -38.91 22.44
C GLY A 781 -50.54 -39.18 21.28
N ILE A 782 -49.48 -39.96 21.47
CA ILE A 782 -48.52 -40.34 20.42
C ILE A 782 -49.21 -41.32 19.44
N GLU A 783 -49.96 -42.29 19.92
CA GLU A 783 -50.70 -43.23 19.09
C GLU A 783 -51.70 -42.51 18.17
N GLN A 784 -52.46 -41.55 18.73
CA GLN A 784 -53.48 -40.79 18.00
C GLN A 784 -52.84 -39.81 16.98
N LYS A 785 -51.82 -39.16 17.39
CA LYS A 785 -51.26 -38.06 16.56
C LYS A 785 -50.33 -38.56 15.48
N PHE A 786 -49.55 -39.61 15.76
CA PHE A 786 -48.50 -40.08 14.86
C PHE A 786 -48.73 -41.49 14.30
N SER A 787 -49.89 -42.09 14.60
CA SER A 787 -50.20 -43.49 14.26
C SER A 787 -49.11 -44.48 14.69
N ALA A 788 -48.47 -44.15 15.80
CA ALA A 788 -47.41 -44.94 16.42
C ALA A 788 -47.95 -46.07 17.30
N THR A 789 -47.12 -47.05 17.58
CA THR A 789 -47.44 -48.12 18.54
C THR A 789 -46.37 -48.21 19.59
N LEU A 790 -46.76 -48.35 20.86
CA LEU A 790 -45.78 -48.64 21.90
C LEU A 790 -45.21 -50.05 21.64
N ARG A 791 -43.89 -50.16 21.68
CA ARG A 791 -43.21 -51.42 21.49
C ARG A 791 -43.29 -52.25 22.82
N ASP A 792 -43.95 -53.37 22.77
CA ASP A 792 -43.91 -54.33 23.88
C ASP A 792 -42.45 -54.84 23.98
N SER A 793 -41.96 -54.94 25.20
CA SER A 793 -40.61 -55.37 25.61
C SER A 793 -40.26 -56.80 25.20
#